data_9b90f1a2d30e52a5fc68d7cb8baa52fe
#
_entry.id   9b90f1a2d30e52a5fc68d7cb8baa52fe
#
_cell.length_a   1.000
_cell.length_b   1.000
_cell.length_c   1.000
_cell.angle_alpha   90.00
_cell.angle_beta   90.00
_cell.angle_gamma   90.00
#
_symmetry.space_group_name_H-M   'P 1'
#
loop_
_entity.id
_entity.type
_entity.pdbx_description
1 polymer ?
#
loop_
_entity_poly.entity_id
_entity_poly.type
_entity_poly.pdbx_seq_one_letter_code
_entity_poly.pdbx_strand_id
1 'polypeptide(L)'
;LAVLGLLLATWQRAQAQTAIGATFGDVITLPGGTPSDVVLDELRHVLYLVQNKTNQVLIFDYTTNTIVGNIPTGKTPLAGAISMDAAWLYVTCSGSTSLNVIDLSINRVVQTVQLPSAPQGVEVGADGRALVNMVGSGVVGGIPQGTLSVFDRTQTAGQQLISVTVPALTTTLTPAPAQSVSRTPTTTFTGKLMRTPDGSFIVGVITPTNAVTYIFVYEVASGVILRNRTTSGQSSVISMAPDGSRFMAGFTMYDTATLAVVAQQNNANAPFTTAAALNTLANIGGSIFTPDGTTLYSAFNTAASTNPPSPANSSTLLVNDPTNLGIRLGIRLPESIVAKIVMTSDGVNAWGLSDSGMIHMPIGHLYDYPIIMPETTQVFLAMDDCNRGVASGSLKVNNIGKGKLTYTVSSNPGGAAMVYQQTSGLAPSAITFTMEPGRSGVVRQPGTNLWTGAGTVQGTPINLTLSSPEAINIPNTVRVYMNYRQNDQRGVIYPLPTTLNNSPNSPGGNTAGNEGLQDILLDEARGRVYITNSGYNRIEVFDIQKQHFLNPIPVGQLPHQMAMGTDGKTLYVGNTGGESISIVDLDLGRVVDGVVFPPVQRNGAANPIYPRSLAVGNFGLQFMMSNGSLWKVVGNQALPRPLDSVYTAALTGCPNCGMISTPQNDFIIVLNGSGTAYVYDANADTFVTNRLLIPAPIQGYYGALGAGPSSSYFLVDGLIVNPSLTTLGGSASPGATGITGGGGPGQPPTITVINTGNRNIATAAPLDDTRFLWLTTPVRQNITTVTRDDSRTTLEIVNIKTGEVQLAGVVPENPVVNVFGTTRFNTVPRQMVVDSAGTTAYMITLSGLSVVSLTPLGTDTRPTIATGSRGIVNSSDGTPNFKPGSFITITGTNLATTATADTIPAPTVLGGSCVTFGDIAVPLLVTSKGQIQAQVPDTLPPGTHVVEVRSLATAQDSDPVTITVRPSGN
;
A
#
# COMPACT_ATOMS: atom_id res chain seq x y z
N LEU A 1 -7.97 31.96 -52.29
CA LEU A 1 -7.35 32.65 -51.16
C LEU A 1 -8.18 32.48 -49.87
N ALA A 2 -9.51 32.55 -49.93
CA ALA A 2 -10.35 32.34 -48.74
C ALA A 2 -10.34 30.90 -48.19
N VAL A 3 -10.22 29.91 -49.05
CA VAL A 3 -10.15 28.46 -48.71
C VAL A 3 -8.77 28.11 -48.13
N LEU A 4 -7.69 28.74 -48.62
CA LEU A 4 -6.35 28.55 -48.06
C LEU A 4 -6.23 29.22 -46.68
N GLY A 5 -6.93 30.34 -46.44
CA GLY A 5 -6.99 30.99 -45.14
C GLY A 5 -7.73 30.18 -44.08
N LEU A 6 -8.80 29.46 -44.48
CA LEU A 6 -9.53 28.57 -43.58
C LEU A 6 -8.73 27.31 -43.25
N LEU A 7 -7.97 26.77 -44.20
CA LEU A 7 -7.09 25.60 -43.97
C LEU A 7 -5.88 25.95 -43.05
N LEU A 8 -5.34 27.15 -43.18
CA LEU A 8 -4.29 27.65 -42.30
C LEU A 8 -4.81 27.96 -40.87
N ALA A 9 -6.07 28.44 -40.77
CA ALA A 9 -6.70 28.69 -39.45
C ALA A 9 -7.12 27.38 -38.73
N THR A 10 -7.41 26.32 -39.48
CA THR A 10 -7.65 24.99 -38.87
C THR A 10 -6.37 24.29 -38.51
N TRP A 11 -5.25 24.55 -39.16
CA TRP A 11 -3.95 24.00 -38.78
C TRP A 11 -3.35 24.70 -37.53
N GLN A 12 -3.63 25.97 -37.31
CA GLN A 12 -3.21 26.66 -36.06
C GLN A 12 -4.05 26.36 -34.83
N ARG A 13 -5.23 25.72 -34.94
CA ARG A 13 -6.04 25.25 -33.81
C ARG A 13 -5.71 23.82 -33.37
N ALA A 14 -4.85 23.10 -34.06
CA ALA A 14 -4.49 21.72 -33.71
C ALA A 14 -3.19 21.61 -32.86
N GLN A 15 -2.59 22.71 -32.43
CA GLN A 15 -1.40 22.71 -31.60
C GLN A 15 -1.47 23.67 -30.42
N ALA A 16 -2.51 23.54 -29.63
CA ALA A 16 -2.38 23.84 -28.20
C ALA A 16 -2.27 22.51 -27.46
N GLN A 17 -1.26 21.75 -27.78
CA GLN A 17 -0.79 20.66 -26.97
C GLN A 17 -0.19 21.32 -25.72
N THR A 18 -0.91 21.28 -24.61
CA THR A 18 -0.44 21.71 -23.31
C THR A 18 0.94 21.10 -23.07
N ALA A 19 1.92 21.92 -22.75
CA ALA A 19 3.28 21.48 -22.47
C ALA A 19 3.24 20.45 -21.33
N ILE A 20 3.65 19.22 -21.64
CA ILE A 20 3.45 18.03 -20.79
C ILE A 20 4.42 18.01 -19.60
N GLY A 21 5.25 19.03 -19.47
CA GLY A 21 6.32 19.13 -18.51
C GLY A 21 7.69 18.78 -19.11
N ALA A 22 8.74 19.09 -18.37
CA ALA A 22 10.11 18.79 -18.74
C ALA A 22 10.42 17.29 -18.57
N THR A 23 11.47 16.83 -19.24
CA THR A 23 12.00 15.47 -19.11
C THR A 23 13.37 15.50 -18.44
N PHE A 24 13.75 14.37 -17.84
CA PHE A 24 15.01 14.20 -17.13
C PHE A 24 15.93 13.27 -17.91
N GLY A 25 17.19 13.70 -18.10
CA GLY A 25 18.21 12.95 -18.80
C GLY A 25 18.33 13.30 -20.27
N ASP A 26 19.44 12.89 -20.87
CA ASP A 26 19.86 13.18 -22.25
C ASP A 26 19.92 11.91 -23.08
N VAL A 27 19.33 11.93 -24.27
CA VAL A 27 19.38 10.81 -25.21
C VAL A 27 20.69 10.79 -25.95
N ILE A 28 21.38 9.66 -25.93
CA ILE A 28 22.59 9.40 -26.68
C ILE A 28 22.29 8.39 -27.79
N THR A 29 22.15 8.87 -29.00
CA THR A 29 21.90 8.03 -30.17
C THR A 29 23.18 7.27 -30.56
N LEU A 30 23.06 5.95 -30.71
CA LEU A 30 24.19 5.09 -30.99
C LEU A 30 24.17 4.52 -32.41
N PRO A 31 25.36 4.35 -33.07
CA PRO A 31 25.44 3.62 -34.30
C PRO A 31 24.96 2.17 -34.13
N GLY A 32 24.04 1.73 -34.96
CA GLY A 32 23.42 0.40 -34.83
C GLY A 32 22.20 0.33 -33.91
N GLY A 33 21.81 1.46 -33.27
CA GLY A 33 20.66 1.57 -32.37
C GLY A 33 20.92 0.98 -30.99
N THR A 34 19.90 0.51 -30.34
CA THR A 34 19.95 -0.02 -28.99
C THR A 34 20.91 -1.20 -28.83
N PRO A 35 21.91 -1.14 -27.95
CA PRO A 35 22.74 -2.28 -27.60
C PRO A 35 21.95 -3.40 -26.92
N SER A 36 22.42 -4.64 -27.01
CA SER A 36 21.80 -5.77 -26.28
C SER A 36 22.18 -5.82 -24.82
N ASP A 37 23.31 -5.22 -24.45
CA ASP A 37 23.79 -5.11 -23.06
C ASP A 37 24.76 -3.92 -22.90
N VAL A 38 24.92 -3.50 -21.65
CA VAL A 38 25.88 -2.46 -21.24
C VAL A 38 26.64 -2.93 -20.00
N VAL A 39 27.96 -2.73 -20.03
CA VAL A 39 28.86 -3.04 -18.91
C VAL A 39 29.65 -1.78 -18.56
N LEU A 40 29.54 -1.36 -17.30
CA LEU A 40 30.25 -0.20 -16.76
C LEU A 40 31.65 -0.63 -16.30
N ASP A 41 32.67 0.10 -16.71
CA ASP A 41 34.05 0.02 -16.24
C ASP A 41 34.50 1.39 -15.72
N GLU A 42 34.33 1.56 -14.40
CA GLU A 42 34.69 2.83 -13.76
C GLU A 42 36.19 3.05 -13.69
N LEU A 43 37.00 1.97 -13.70
CA LEU A 43 38.44 2.09 -13.68
C LEU A 43 38.97 2.82 -14.90
N ARG A 44 38.34 2.58 -16.07
CA ARG A 44 38.71 3.18 -17.33
C ARG A 44 37.80 4.30 -17.80
N HIS A 45 36.79 4.62 -17.01
CA HIS A 45 35.71 5.60 -17.31
C HIS A 45 34.97 5.31 -18.62
N VAL A 46 34.68 4.03 -18.90
CA VAL A 46 34.00 3.63 -20.14
C VAL A 46 32.78 2.74 -19.90
N LEU A 47 31.89 2.77 -20.87
CA LEU A 47 30.82 1.79 -21.05
C LEU A 47 31.14 0.87 -22.21
N TYR A 48 31.15 -0.45 -21.99
CA TYR A 48 31.20 -1.43 -23.06
C TYR A 48 29.79 -1.73 -23.54
N LEU A 49 29.42 -1.32 -24.74
CA LEU A 49 28.10 -1.44 -25.33
C LEU A 49 28.09 -2.63 -26.31
N VAL A 50 27.37 -3.68 -25.94
CA VAL A 50 27.29 -4.91 -26.74
C VAL A 50 26.32 -4.70 -27.90
N GLN A 51 26.84 -4.63 -29.12
CA GLN A 51 26.08 -4.33 -30.34
C GLN A 51 25.80 -5.60 -31.16
N ASN A 52 24.61 -6.17 -30.99
CA ASN A 52 24.23 -7.43 -31.62
C ASN A 52 24.07 -7.34 -33.14
N LYS A 53 23.65 -6.18 -33.66
CA LYS A 53 23.43 -5.96 -35.09
C LYS A 53 24.74 -5.78 -35.88
N THR A 54 25.78 -5.23 -35.25
CA THR A 54 27.07 -4.92 -35.88
C THR A 54 28.18 -5.86 -35.47
N ASN A 55 27.88 -6.86 -34.60
CA ASN A 55 28.80 -7.89 -34.10
C ASN A 55 30.09 -7.31 -33.50
N GLN A 56 29.92 -6.35 -32.61
CA GLN A 56 31.02 -5.67 -31.93
C GLN A 56 30.60 -5.18 -30.53
N VAL A 57 31.59 -4.85 -29.72
CA VAL A 57 31.43 -4.07 -28.49
C VAL A 57 31.98 -2.66 -28.78
N LEU A 58 31.15 -1.63 -28.63
CA LEU A 58 31.59 -0.25 -28.68
C LEU A 58 32.17 0.14 -27.32
N ILE A 59 33.25 0.93 -27.34
CA ILE A 59 33.84 1.52 -26.15
C ILE A 59 33.42 2.99 -26.12
N PHE A 60 32.56 3.32 -25.15
CA PHE A 60 32.05 4.67 -24.99
C PHE A 60 32.64 5.31 -23.74
N ASP A 61 33.40 6.39 -23.92
CA ASP A 61 33.94 7.20 -22.83
C ASP A 61 32.83 8.13 -22.32
N TYR A 62 32.41 7.89 -21.08
CA TYR A 62 31.30 8.64 -20.48
C TYR A 62 31.71 10.00 -19.91
N THR A 63 33.01 10.30 -19.84
CA THR A 63 33.50 11.62 -19.43
C THR A 63 33.49 12.61 -20.60
N THR A 64 33.74 12.11 -21.80
CA THR A 64 33.71 12.90 -23.04
C THR A 64 32.44 12.73 -23.85
N ASN A 65 31.59 11.78 -23.45
CA ASN A 65 30.36 11.39 -24.15
C ASN A 65 30.62 10.98 -25.63
N THR A 66 31.71 10.25 -25.89
CA THR A 66 32.10 9.84 -27.23
C THR A 66 32.45 8.36 -27.32
N ILE A 67 32.27 7.78 -28.52
CA ILE A 67 32.75 6.44 -28.83
C ILE A 67 34.26 6.56 -29.15
N VAL A 68 35.09 5.94 -28.33
CA VAL A 68 36.54 5.97 -28.41
C VAL A 68 37.15 4.73 -29.08
N GLY A 69 36.35 3.69 -29.30
CA GLY A 69 36.83 2.47 -29.95
C GLY A 69 35.74 1.41 -30.14
N ASN A 70 36.11 0.32 -30.76
CA ASN A 70 35.28 -0.86 -30.93
C ASN A 70 36.10 -2.15 -30.89
N ILE A 71 35.50 -3.24 -30.47
CA ILE A 71 36.09 -4.58 -30.41
C ILE A 71 35.20 -5.52 -31.24
N PRO A 72 35.66 -6.03 -32.38
CA PRO A 72 34.93 -7.03 -33.16
C PRO A 72 34.72 -8.32 -32.35
N THR A 73 33.53 -8.91 -32.41
CA THR A 73 33.13 -10.12 -31.72
C THR A 73 32.62 -11.19 -32.68
N GLY A 74 32.23 -12.36 -32.13
CA GLY A 74 31.42 -13.33 -32.87
C GLY A 74 30.06 -12.80 -33.26
N LYS A 75 29.27 -13.60 -33.97
CA LYS A 75 27.95 -13.21 -34.49
C LYS A 75 26.93 -13.09 -33.35
N THR A 76 26.14 -12.04 -33.42
CA THR A 76 25.02 -11.76 -32.52
C THR A 76 25.45 -11.79 -31.04
N PRO A 77 26.33 -10.88 -30.61
CA PRO A 77 26.66 -10.76 -29.20
C PRO A 77 25.43 -10.30 -28.37
N LEU A 78 25.22 -10.90 -27.21
CA LEU A 78 23.99 -10.67 -26.41
C LEU A 78 24.23 -10.11 -25.01
N ALA A 79 25.26 -10.58 -24.34
CA ALA A 79 25.57 -10.17 -22.97
C ALA A 79 27.05 -10.02 -22.75
N GLY A 80 27.42 -9.12 -21.85
CA GLY A 80 28.79 -8.90 -21.40
C GLY A 80 28.90 -8.95 -19.89
N ALA A 81 30.04 -9.48 -19.39
CA ALA A 81 30.38 -9.44 -17.98
C ALA A 81 31.87 -9.13 -17.79
N ILE A 82 32.16 -8.20 -16.90
CA ILE A 82 33.53 -7.83 -16.55
C ILE A 82 33.97 -8.63 -15.31
N SER A 83 35.22 -9.12 -15.31
CA SER A 83 35.80 -9.78 -14.14
C SER A 83 35.94 -8.81 -12.96
N MET A 84 36.03 -9.36 -11.73
CA MET A 84 36.09 -8.55 -10.50
C MET A 84 37.36 -7.66 -10.45
N ASP A 85 38.46 -8.09 -11.08
CA ASP A 85 39.71 -7.35 -11.23
C ASP A 85 39.66 -6.35 -12.40
N ALA A 86 38.57 -6.28 -13.13
CA ALA A 86 38.40 -5.49 -14.35
C ALA A 86 39.46 -5.76 -15.46
N ALA A 87 40.09 -6.94 -15.45
CA ALA A 87 41.09 -7.30 -16.45
C ALA A 87 40.44 -7.91 -17.71
N TRP A 88 39.31 -8.57 -17.59
CA TRP A 88 38.69 -9.38 -18.63
C TRP A 88 37.23 -9.01 -18.84
N LEU A 89 36.83 -8.95 -20.10
CA LEU A 89 35.42 -8.85 -20.50
C LEU A 89 35.00 -10.12 -21.26
N TYR A 90 33.99 -10.77 -20.78
CA TYR A 90 33.42 -11.97 -21.41
C TYR A 90 32.15 -11.58 -22.17
N VAL A 91 32.06 -11.97 -23.44
CA VAL A 91 30.92 -11.63 -24.30
C VAL A 91 30.35 -12.88 -24.94
N THR A 92 29.06 -13.13 -24.70
CA THR A 92 28.33 -14.23 -25.33
C THR A 92 27.95 -13.89 -26.76
N CYS A 93 28.19 -14.77 -27.69
CA CYS A 93 27.90 -14.61 -29.13
C CYS A 93 26.95 -15.74 -29.57
N SER A 94 25.63 -15.49 -29.54
CA SER A 94 24.64 -16.55 -29.77
C SER A 94 24.62 -17.05 -31.21
N GLY A 95 24.85 -16.19 -32.22
CA GLY A 95 24.88 -16.56 -33.63
C GLY A 95 26.11 -17.34 -34.05
N SER A 96 27.20 -17.32 -33.27
CA SER A 96 28.40 -18.14 -33.45
C SER A 96 28.56 -19.23 -32.40
N THR A 97 27.63 -19.38 -31.51
CA THR A 97 27.63 -20.40 -30.40
C THR A 97 28.95 -20.35 -29.62
N SER A 98 29.41 -19.16 -29.26
CA SER A 98 30.73 -18.96 -28.67
C SER A 98 30.72 -17.94 -27.53
N LEU A 99 31.72 -18.04 -26.67
CA LEU A 99 32.09 -17.03 -25.68
C LEU A 99 33.40 -16.37 -26.12
N ASN A 100 33.43 -15.05 -26.28
CA ASN A 100 34.62 -14.29 -26.53
C ASN A 100 35.20 -13.82 -25.19
N VAL A 101 36.51 -14.05 -25.02
CA VAL A 101 37.33 -13.53 -23.91
C VAL A 101 38.12 -12.36 -24.40
N ILE A 102 37.88 -11.19 -23.87
CA ILE A 102 38.52 -9.93 -24.27
C ILE A 102 39.51 -9.51 -23.18
N ASP A 103 40.70 -9.25 -23.55
CA ASP A 103 41.73 -8.63 -22.71
C ASP A 103 41.56 -7.10 -22.76
N LEU A 104 41.17 -6.50 -21.62
CA LEU A 104 40.88 -5.08 -21.52
C LEU A 104 42.10 -4.18 -21.43
N SER A 105 43.30 -4.77 -21.30
CA SER A 105 44.56 -4.01 -21.38
C SER A 105 44.89 -3.62 -22.81
N ILE A 106 44.46 -4.43 -23.80
CA ILE A 106 44.70 -4.24 -25.21
C ILE A 106 43.42 -4.10 -26.04
N ASN A 107 42.26 -4.21 -25.41
CA ASN A 107 40.94 -4.14 -26.03
C ASN A 107 40.76 -5.08 -27.22
N ARG A 108 41.13 -6.36 -27.08
CA ARG A 108 41.07 -7.38 -28.14
C ARG A 108 40.53 -8.70 -27.61
N VAL A 109 39.82 -9.43 -28.49
CA VAL A 109 39.47 -10.84 -28.26
C VAL A 109 40.78 -11.64 -28.34
N VAL A 110 41.13 -12.28 -27.22
CA VAL A 110 42.34 -13.15 -27.12
C VAL A 110 41.99 -14.62 -27.17
N GLN A 111 40.71 -14.97 -26.88
CA GLN A 111 40.25 -16.35 -26.97
C GLN A 111 38.76 -16.38 -27.39
N THR A 112 38.43 -17.33 -28.26
CA THR A 112 37.07 -17.67 -28.64
C THR A 112 36.81 -19.10 -28.22
N VAL A 113 35.87 -19.30 -27.29
CA VAL A 113 35.54 -20.61 -26.73
C VAL A 113 34.24 -21.10 -27.38
N GLN A 114 34.30 -22.26 -28.02
CA GLN A 114 33.11 -22.89 -28.58
C GLN A 114 32.27 -23.49 -27.46
N LEU A 115 30.97 -23.19 -27.43
CA LEU A 115 30.03 -23.65 -26.43
C LEU A 115 29.18 -24.81 -26.96
N PRO A 116 28.61 -25.65 -26.08
CA PRO A 116 27.72 -26.76 -26.47
C PRO A 116 26.45 -26.33 -27.20
N SER A 117 25.91 -25.13 -26.87
CA SER A 117 24.73 -24.54 -27.50
C SER A 117 24.78 -23.02 -27.42
N ALA A 118 23.82 -22.34 -28.07
CA ALA A 118 23.82 -20.90 -28.21
C ALA A 118 23.74 -20.20 -26.82
N PRO A 119 24.73 -19.38 -26.47
CA PRO A 119 24.73 -18.69 -25.18
C PRO A 119 23.76 -17.50 -25.17
N GLN A 120 23.28 -17.17 -23.98
CA GLN A 120 22.36 -16.06 -23.74
C GLN A 120 22.94 -15.03 -22.76
N GLY A 121 23.23 -15.43 -21.54
CA GLY A 121 23.81 -14.59 -20.50
C GLY A 121 25.17 -15.09 -20.02
N VAL A 122 25.94 -14.21 -19.44
CA VAL A 122 27.23 -14.52 -18.78
C VAL A 122 27.37 -13.64 -17.55
N GLU A 123 27.99 -14.19 -16.50
CA GLU A 123 28.41 -13.43 -15.31
C GLU A 123 29.68 -14.06 -14.72
N VAL A 124 30.50 -13.24 -14.04
CA VAL A 124 31.78 -13.69 -13.49
C VAL A 124 31.77 -13.63 -11.98
N GLY A 125 32.05 -14.75 -11.32
CA GLY A 125 32.13 -14.85 -9.87
C GLY A 125 33.42 -14.30 -9.28
N ALA A 126 33.50 -14.25 -7.95
CA ALA A 126 34.71 -13.84 -7.22
C ALA A 126 35.94 -14.75 -7.48
N ASP A 127 35.70 -15.97 -7.90
CA ASP A 127 36.75 -16.93 -8.27
C ASP A 127 37.32 -16.69 -9.69
N GLY A 128 36.82 -15.69 -10.41
CA GLY A 128 37.23 -15.35 -11.78
C GLY A 128 36.70 -16.28 -12.87
N ARG A 129 35.82 -17.23 -12.52
CA ARG A 129 35.16 -18.11 -13.47
C ARG A 129 33.87 -17.46 -14.00
N ALA A 130 33.58 -17.71 -15.27
CA ALA A 130 32.41 -17.19 -15.93
C ALA A 130 31.30 -18.25 -15.98
N LEU A 131 30.17 -18.00 -15.33
CA LEU A 131 28.94 -18.77 -15.48
C LEU A 131 28.22 -18.33 -16.76
N VAL A 132 27.90 -19.28 -17.63
CA VAL A 132 27.22 -19.03 -18.91
C VAL A 132 25.91 -19.81 -18.93
N ASN A 133 24.82 -19.12 -19.23
CA ASN A 133 23.59 -19.81 -19.56
C ASN A 133 23.41 -19.90 -21.08
N MET A 134 22.90 -21.06 -21.53
CA MET A 134 22.78 -21.40 -22.93
C MET A 134 21.36 -21.89 -23.25
N VAL A 135 21.06 -22.01 -24.52
CA VAL A 135 19.85 -22.71 -24.98
C VAL A 135 19.97 -24.17 -24.54
N GLY A 136 19.02 -24.61 -23.72
CA GLY A 136 19.08 -25.94 -23.11
C GLY A 136 18.51 -27.07 -23.98
N SER A 137 18.58 -28.28 -23.45
CA SER A 137 18.06 -29.48 -24.08
C SER A 137 16.57 -29.76 -23.82
N GLY A 138 15.89 -28.92 -23.05
CA GLY A 138 14.46 -29.05 -22.75
C GLY A 138 14.12 -28.65 -21.32
N VAL A 139 12.87 -28.91 -20.91
CA VAL A 139 12.32 -28.65 -19.57
C VAL A 139 11.66 -29.89 -19.03
N VAL A 140 11.94 -30.23 -17.76
CA VAL A 140 11.32 -31.34 -17.04
C VAL A 140 10.79 -30.82 -15.69
N GLY A 141 9.49 -30.91 -15.48
CA GLY A 141 8.87 -30.39 -14.23
C GLY A 141 9.14 -28.91 -13.96
N GLY A 142 9.27 -28.08 -15.02
CA GLY A 142 9.65 -26.68 -14.90
C GLY A 142 11.16 -26.42 -14.77
N ILE A 143 12.00 -27.45 -14.73
CA ILE A 143 13.47 -27.35 -14.56
C ILE A 143 14.13 -27.39 -15.94
N PRO A 144 14.89 -26.34 -16.35
CA PRO A 144 15.63 -26.33 -17.60
C PRO A 144 16.81 -27.33 -17.53
N GLN A 145 17.12 -27.98 -18.65
CA GLN A 145 18.15 -29.01 -18.74
C GLN A 145 19.28 -28.58 -19.68
N GLY A 146 20.52 -28.86 -19.32
CA GLY A 146 21.70 -28.60 -20.15
C GLY A 146 21.94 -27.11 -20.47
N THR A 147 21.55 -26.21 -19.57
CA THR A 147 21.53 -24.76 -19.81
C THR A 147 22.67 -24.00 -19.20
N LEU A 148 23.45 -24.59 -18.29
CA LEU A 148 24.47 -23.89 -17.52
C LEU A 148 25.83 -24.56 -17.64
N SER A 149 26.88 -23.76 -17.85
CA SER A 149 28.28 -24.17 -17.78
C SER A 149 29.13 -23.07 -17.16
N VAL A 150 30.13 -23.48 -16.43
CA VAL A 150 31.18 -22.59 -15.94
C VAL A 150 32.37 -22.68 -16.87
N PHE A 151 32.88 -21.54 -17.30
CA PHE A 151 34.15 -21.41 -18.04
C PHE A 151 35.23 -20.97 -17.08
N ASP A 152 36.28 -21.78 -16.98
CA ASP A 152 37.49 -21.52 -16.22
C ASP A 152 38.68 -21.29 -17.17
N ARG A 153 39.11 -20.04 -17.30
CA ARG A 153 40.23 -19.63 -18.17
C ARG A 153 41.56 -20.24 -17.73
N THR A 154 41.73 -20.60 -16.46
CA THR A 154 43.01 -21.13 -15.92
C THR A 154 43.24 -22.58 -16.28
N GLN A 155 42.21 -23.29 -16.74
CA GLN A 155 42.31 -24.70 -17.13
C GLN A 155 42.90 -24.87 -18.53
N THR A 156 43.39 -26.06 -18.81
CA THR A 156 43.88 -26.41 -20.14
C THR A 156 42.75 -26.50 -21.18
N ALA A 157 43.09 -26.18 -22.44
CA ALA A 157 42.13 -26.29 -23.53
C ALA A 157 41.43 -27.68 -23.54
N GLY A 158 40.14 -27.70 -23.61
CA GLY A 158 39.31 -28.92 -23.51
C GLY A 158 38.81 -29.26 -22.10
N GLN A 159 39.37 -28.67 -21.05
CA GLN A 159 38.90 -28.81 -19.65
C GLN A 159 38.32 -27.52 -19.08
N GLN A 160 38.25 -26.48 -19.90
CA GLN A 160 37.80 -25.15 -19.48
C GLN A 160 36.29 -25.03 -19.23
N LEU A 161 35.49 -25.94 -19.78
CA LEU A 161 34.03 -25.91 -19.63
C LEU A 161 33.55 -27.03 -18.69
N ILE A 162 32.88 -26.63 -17.63
CA ILE A 162 32.32 -27.50 -16.61
C ILE A 162 30.80 -27.33 -16.60
N SER A 163 30.04 -28.41 -16.81
CA SER A 163 28.59 -28.38 -16.77
C SER A 163 28.07 -28.21 -15.33
N VAL A 164 27.11 -27.33 -15.12
CA VAL A 164 26.44 -27.14 -13.83
C VAL A 164 25.17 -27.97 -13.79
N THR A 165 25.02 -28.79 -12.76
CA THR A 165 23.83 -29.58 -12.54
C THR A 165 22.71 -28.71 -11.98
N VAL A 166 21.51 -28.80 -12.59
CA VAL A 166 20.33 -28.08 -12.13
C VAL A 166 19.55 -29.00 -11.17
N PRO A 167 19.40 -28.62 -9.89
CA PRO A 167 18.73 -29.45 -8.90
C PRO A 167 17.20 -29.42 -9.04
N ALA A 168 16.50 -30.31 -8.32
CA ALA A 168 15.05 -30.26 -8.16
C ALA A 168 14.60 -28.90 -7.57
N LEU A 169 13.32 -28.53 -7.79
CA LEU A 169 12.78 -27.27 -7.26
C LEU A 169 12.89 -27.21 -5.74
N THR A 170 13.36 -26.08 -5.25
CA THR A 170 13.47 -25.81 -3.81
C THR A 170 12.07 -25.63 -3.21
N THR A 171 11.69 -26.51 -2.29
CA THR A 171 10.41 -26.42 -1.56
C THR A 171 10.59 -26.12 -0.09
N THR A 172 11.83 -26.23 0.39
CA THR A 172 12.27 -25.92 1.75
C THR A 172 13.54 -25.07 1.67
N LEU A 173 14.04 -24.57 2.80
CA LEU A 173 15.30 -23.81 2.85
C LEU A 173 16.56 -24.69 2.82
N THR A 174 16.39 -26.01 2.82
CA THR A 174 17.49 -26.95 2.60
C THR A 174 17.69 -27.19 1.11
N PRO A 175 18.94 -27.31 0.60
CA PRO A 175 19.20 -27.61 -0.79
C PRO A 175 18.50 -28.92 -1.23
N ALA A 176 17.88 -28.87 -2.39
CA ALA A 176 17.29 -30.07 -2.98
C ALA A 176 18.37 -30.98 -3.61
N PRO A 177 18.19 -32.28 -3.63
CA PRO A 177 19.13 -33.18 -4.32
C PRO A 177 19.13 -32.88 -5.82
N ALA A 178 20.31 -32.97 -6.44
CA ALA A 178 20.49 -32.80 -7.86
C ALA A 178 19.75 -33.85 -8.67
N GLN A 179 19.04 -33.43 -9.72
CA GLN A 179 18.41 -34.35 -10.68
C GLN A 179 19.15 -34.33 -12.00
N SER A 180 19.54 -35.48 -12.50
CA SER A 180 20.12 -35.68 -13.82
C SER A 180 19.05 -36.23 -14.76
N VAL A 181 18.64 -35.46 -15.77
CA VAL A 181 17.71 -35.93 -16.81
C VAL A 181 18.21 -35.47 -18.16
N SER A 182 18.38 -36.43 -19.08
CA SER A 182 18.75 -36.18 -20.47
C SER A 182 17.50 -36.14 -21.35
N ARG A 183 17.29 -35.04 -22.11
CA ARG A 183 16.20 -34.93 -23.09
C ARG A 183 16.60 -34.13 -24.33
N THR A 184 15.90 -34.34 -25.41
CA THR A 184 16.10 -33.67 -26.70
C THR A 184 15.69 -32.17 -26.65
N PRO A 185 16.42 -31.25 -27.29
CA PRO A 185 16.07 -29.82 -27.33
C PRO A 185 14.75 -29.58 -28.05
N THR A 186 13.81 -28.91 -27.42
CA THR A 186 12.51 -28.56 -28.01
C THR A 186 12.17 -27.07 -27.95
N THR A 187 12.90 -26.24 -27.17
CA THR A 187 12.57 -24.85 -26.94
C THR A 187 13.80 -23.95 -26.88
N THR A 188 13.65 -22.71 -27.32
CA THR A 188 14.67 -21.67 -27.22
C THR A 188 14.59 -21.04 -25.85
N PHE A 189 15.69 -21.05 -25.09
CA PHE A 189 15.77 -20.41 -23.78
C PHE A 189 16.39 -19.02 -23.91
N THR A 190 15.86 -18.07 -23.17
CA THR A 190 16.47 -16.77 -22.98
C THR A 190 16.78 -16.58 -21.50
N GLY A 191 17.84 -15.88 -21.16
CA GLY A 191 18.18 -15.67 -19.76
C GLY A 191 19.26 -14.64 -19.55
N LYS A 192 19.25 -14.08 -18.35
CA LYS A 192 20.26 -13.14 -17.85
C LYS A 192 20.77 -13.65 -16.50
N LEU A 193 22.02 -13.29 -16.24
CA LEU A 193 22.74 -13.59 -15.00
C LEU A 193 23.20 -12.28 -14.39
N MET A 194 23.30 -12.23 -13.06
CA MET A 194 23.83 -11.10 -12.33
C MET A 194 24.45 -11.57 -11.02
N ARG A 195 25.68 -11.16 -10.73
CA ARG A 195 26.36 -11.48 -9.48
C ARG A 195 25.96 -10.56 -8.35
N THR A 196 26.12 -11.04 -7.10
CA THR A 196 26.16 -10.18 -5.92
C THR A 196 27.38 -9.27 -5.97
N PRO A 197 27.37 -8.11 -5.29
CA PRO A 197 28.50 -7.17 -5.34
C PRO A 197 29.85 -7.78 -4.89
N ASP A 198 29.82 -8.71 -3.95
CA ASP A 198 31.00 -9.45 -3.48
C ASP A 198 31.40 -10.62 -4.41
N GLY A 199 30.58 -10.91 -5.42
CA GLY A 199 30.79 -12.01 -6.36
C GLY A 199 30.61 -13.40 -5.78
N SER A 200 30.09 -13.54 -4.56
CA SER A 200 29.89 -14.85 -3.90
C SER A 200 28.75 -15.66 -4.51
N PHE A 201 27.75 -14.98 -5.02
CA PHE A 201 26.58 -15.60 -5.64
C PHE A 201 26.31 -15.02 -7.02
N ILE A 202 25.70 -15.84 -7.89
CA ILE A 202 25.16 -15.38 -9.17
C ILE A 202 23.70 -15.77 -9.22
N VAL A 203 22.84 -14.76 -9.41
CA VAL A 203 21.40 -14.95 -9.65
C VAL A 203 21.17 -15.14 -11.12
N GLY A 204 20.38 -16.15 -11.50
CA GLY A 204 19.95 -16.36 -12.87
C GLY A 204 18.43 -16.33 -13.02
N VAL A 205 17.96 -15.68 -14.08
CA VAL A 205 16.56 -15.64 -14.51
C VAL A 205 16.51 -16.17 -15.93
N ILE A 206 15.99 -17.37 -16.11
CA ILE A 206 15.96 -18.07 -17.40
C ILE A 206 14.49 -18.33 -17.75
N THR A 207 14.08 -17.93 -18.95
CA THR A 207 12.74 -18.13 -19.47
C THR A 207 12.75 -19.19 -20.56
N PRO A 208 12.52 -20.46 -20.21
CA PRO A 208 12.56 -21.57 -21.17
C PRO A 208 11.34 -21.60 -22.09
N THR A 209 10.23 -21.02 -21.67
CA THR A 209 9.00 -20.89 -22.44
C THR A 209 8.32 -19.57 -22.07
N ASN A 210 7.39 -19.10 -22.89
CA ASN A 210 6.61 -17.89 -22.58
C ASN A 210 5.76 -17.99 -21.29
N ALA A 211 5.60 -19.18 -20.74
CA ALA A 211 4.74 -19.46 -19.60
C ALA A 211 5.51 -19.69 -18.29
N VAL A 212 6.77 -20.11 -18.33
CA VAL A 212 7.54 -20.50 -17.14
C VAL A 212 8.90 -19.83 -17.14
N THR A 213 9.23 -19.18 -16.04
CA THR A 213 10.56 -18.65 -15.75
C THR A 213 11.18 -19.44 -14.62
N TYR A 214 12.43 -19.82 -14.79
CA TYR A 214 13.24 -20.50 -13.78
C TYR A 214 14.22 -19.46 -13.19
N ILE A 215 14.18 -19.32 -11.87
CA ILE A 215 15.05 -18.41 -11.10
C ILE A 215 15.90 -19.25 -10.17
N PHE A 216 17.19 -18.93 -10.08
CA PHE A 216 18.12 -19.67 -9.23
C PHE A 216 19.19 -18.76 -8.61
N VAL A 217 19.79 -19.24 -7.54
CA VAL A 217 20.99 -18.70 -6.91
C VAL A 217 22.09 -19.73 -6.98
N TYR A 218 23.15 -19.39 -7.70
CA TYR A 218 24.36 -20.18 -7.83
C TYR A 218 25.42 -19.69 -6.85
N GLU A 219 25.98 -20.59 -6.05
CA GLU A 219 27.09 -20.28 -5.15
C GLU A 219 28.40 -20.51 -5.86
N VAL A 220 29.21 -19.46 -5.95
CA VAL A 220 30.49 -19.49 -6.70
C VAL A 220 31.49 -20.43 -6.05
N ALA A 221 31.60 -20.43 -4.72
CA ALA A 221 32.59 -21.22 -3.98
C ALA A 221 32.38 -22.73 -4.14
N SER A 222 31.13 -23.20 -4.06
CA SER A 222 30.79 -24.63 -4.19
C SER A 222 30.53 -25.07 -5.64
N GLY A 223 30.27 -24.14 -6.54
CA GLY A 223 29.92 -24.45 -7.92
C GLY A 223 28.53 -25.07 -8.11
N VAL A 224 27.60 -24.85 -7.17
CA VAL A 224 26.27 -25.46 -7.18
C VAL A 224 25.15 -24.44 -7.08
N ILE A 225 23.96 -24.83 -7.54
CA ILE A 225 22.74 -24.05 -7.36
C ILE A 225 22.18 -24.38 -5.96
N LEU A 226 22.17 -23.39 -5.07
CA LEU A 226 21.67 -23.54 -3.70
C LEU A 226 20.15 -23.44 -3.62
N ARG A 227 19.54 -22.58 -4.43
CA ARG A 227 18.11 -22.28 -4.41
C ARG A 227 17.60 -22.09 -5.80
N ASN A 228 16.37 -22.51 -6.01
CA ASN A 228 15.68 -22.29 -7.26
C ASN A 228 14.16 -22.23 -7.06
N ARG A 229 13.49 -21.58 -7.98
CA ARG A 229 12.03 -21.59 -8.07
C ARG A 229 11.58 -21.40 -9.51
N THR A 230 10.31 -21.74 -9.78
CA THR A 230 9.63 -21.39 -11.01
C THR A 230 8.55 -20.35 -10.76
N THR A 231 8.35 -19.47 -11.74
CA THR A 231 7.27 -18.48 -11.76
C THR A 231 6.76 -18.36 -13.20
N SER A 232 5.65 -17.67 -13.42
CA SER A 232 5.14 -17.45 -14.78
C SER A 232 5.34 -16.01 -15.19
N GLY A 233 5.68 -15.82 -16.47
CA GLY A 233 5.70 -14.50 -17.08
C GLY A 233 6.69 -13.51 -16.46
N GLN A 234 7.81 -13.94 -15.89
CA GLN A 234 8.81 -13.09 -15.29
C GLN A 234 9.78 -12.53 -16.31
N SER A 235 10.11 -11.25 -16.23
CA SER A 235 11.19 -10.64 -17.01
C SER A 235 12.57 -11.08 -16.54
N SER A 236 13.50 -11.18 -17.49
CA SER A 236 14.93 -11.42 -17.22
C SER A 236 15.76 -10.16 -17.04
N VAL A 237 15.14 -8.98 -16.95
CA VAL A 237 15.86 -7.73 -16.61
C VAL A 237 16.12 -7.74 -15.11
N ILE A 238 17.39 -7.83 -14.73
CA ILE A 238 17.81 -8.01 -13.33
C ILE A 238 18.56 -6.76 -12.87
N SER A 239 18.37 -6.40 -11.60
CA SER A 239 19.26 -5.50 -10.85
C SER A 239 19.45 -6.00 -9.43
N MET A 240 20.62 -5.79 -8.86
CA MET A 240 21.05 -6.30 -7.55
C MET A 240 21.14 -5.16 -6.54
N ALA A 241 20.68 -5.37 -5.32
CA ALA A 241 20.91 -4.46 -4.22
C ALA A 241 22.40 -4.40 -3.86
N PRO A 242 22.91 -3.25 -3.38
CA PRO A 242 24.34 -3.07 -3.11
C PRO A 242 24.89 -3.96 -2.01
N ASP A 243 24.05 -4.47 -1.12
CA ASP A 243 24.38 -5.45 -0.08
C ASP A 243 24.21 -6.91 -0.53
N GLY A 244 23.75 -7.15 -1.76
CA GLY A 244 23.47 -8.48 -2.29
C GLY A 244 22.25 -9.18 -1.71
N SER A 245 21.55 -8.59 -0.74
CA SER A 245 20.44 -9.23 -0.02
C SER A 245 19.17 -9.41 -0.87
N ARG A 246 18.99 -8.56 -1.87
CA ARG A 246 17.78 -8.52 -2.71
C ARG A 246 18.13 -8.25 -4.16
N PHE A 247 17.25 -8.67 -5.05
CA PHE A 247 17.36 -8.33 -6.46
C PHE A 247 15.97 -8.08 -7.07
N MET A 248 15.95 -7.25 -8.09
CA MET A 248 14.80 -7.09 -8.98
C MET A 248 14.93 -8.03 -10.16
N ALA A 249 13.85 -8.70 -10.52
CA ALA A 249 13.68 -9.32 -11.82
C ALA A 249 12.42 -8.73 -12.45
N GLY A 250 12.60 -7.81 -13.38
CA GLY A 250 11.51 -6.99 -13.88
C GLY A 250 10.84 -6.19 -12.76
N PHE A 251 9.55 -6.41 -12.53
CA PHE A 251 8.78 -5.72 -11.49
C PHE A 251 8.72 -6.44 -10.14
N THR A 252 9.38 -7.58 -10.01
CA THR A 252 9.35 -8.38 -8.79
C THR A 252 10.67 -8.29 -8.06
N MET A 253 10.63 -7.99 -6.80
CA MET A 253 11.76 -8.01 -5.89
C MET A 253 11.80 -9.33 -5.13
N TYR A 254 12.97 -9.95 -5.14
CA TYR A 254 13.23 -11.22 -4.48
C TYR A 254 14.28 -11.04 -3.38
N ASP A 255 14.15 -11.81 -2.33
CA ASP A 255 15.22 -12.07 -1.37
C ASP A 255 16.24 -13.03 -2.00
N THR A 256 17.53 -12.67 -1.97
CA THR A 256 18.58 -13.47 -2.62
C THR A 256 18.81 -14.81 -1.93
N ALA A 257 18.75 -14.84 -0.59
CA ALA A 257 19.05 -16.04 0.18
C ALA A 257 17.94 -17.10 0.08
N THR A 258 16.69 -16.68 -0.03
CA THR A 258 15.52 -17.58 0.02
C THR A 258 14.75 -17.66 -1.29
N LEU A 259 14.94 -16.72 -2.21
CA LEU A 259 14.12 -16.49 -3.41
C LEU A 259 12.64 -16.23 -3.10
N ALA A 260 12.29 -15.82 -1.88
CA ALA A 260 10.95 -15.35 -1.56
C ALA A 260 10.68 -14.04 -2.28
N VAL A 261 9.43 -13.84 -2.70
CA VAL A 261 8.97 -12.55 -3.25
C VAL A 261 8.80 -11.56 -2.10
N VAL A 262 9.59 -10.52 -2.08
CA VAL A 262 9.52 -9.45 -1.07
C VAL A 262 8.43 -8.44 -1.42
N ALA A 263 8.40 -8.00 -2.69
CA ALA A 263 7.44 -7.01 -3.18
C ALA A 263 7.30 -7.09 -4.71
N GLN A 264 6.23 -6.49 -5.23
CA GLN A 264 6.04 -6.30 -6.66
C GLN A 264 5.59 -4.87 -6.95
N GLN A 265 6.03 -4.28 -8.07
CA GLN A 265 5.49 -2.98 -8.49
C GLN A 265 3.97 -3.04 -8.58
N ASN A 266 3.29 -2.08 -7.97
CA ASN A 266 1.86 -2.10 -7.81
C ASN A 266 1.24 -0.70 -7.97
N ASN A 267 0.13 -0.61 -8.70
CA ASN A 267 -0.63 0.63 -8.88
C ASN A 267 -1.16 1.19 -7.56
N ALA A 268 -1.45 0.32 -6.60
CA ALA A 268 -1.98 0.72 -5.31
C ALA A 268 -1.04 1.65 -4.54
N ASN A 269 0.27 1.58 -4.80
CA ASN A 269 1.26 2.44 -4.20
C ASN A 269 1.59 3.71 -5.03
N ALA A 270 0.95 3.91 -6.18
CA ALA A 270 1.21 5.09 -7.01
C ALA A 270 0.46 6.33 -6.49
N PRO A 271 1.17 7.43 -6.20
CA PRO A 271 0.54 8.69 -5.76
C PRO A 271 -0.05 9.50 -6.91
N PHE A 272 0.08 9.04 -8.13
CA PHE A 272 -0.43 9.65 -9.36
C PHE A 272 -1.21 8.61 -10.18
N THR A 273 -2.06 9.09 -11.09
CA THR A 273 -2.87 8.22 -11.94
C THR A 273 -1.99 7.48 -12.95
N THR A 274 -2.12 6.16 -12.96
CA THR A 274 -1.51 5.28 -13.97
C THR A 274 -2.61 4.68 -14.84
N ALA A 275 -2.44 4.73 -16.14
CA ALA A 275 -3.43 4.17 -17.07
C ALA A 275 -3.25 2.67 -17.33
N ALA A 276 -2.10 2.11 -16.94
CA ALA A 276 -1.80 0.69 -17.07
C ALA A 276 -1.37 0.12 -15.71
N ALA A 277 -1.61 -1.16 -15.51
CA ALA A 277 -1.12 -1.85 -14.34
C ALA A 277 0.42 -1.86 -14.31
N LEU A 278 1.02 -1.38 -13.22
CA LEU A 278 2.48 -1.32 -13.05
C LEU A 278 3.14 -2.70 -12.93
N ASN A 279 2.35 -3.72 -12.64
CA ASN A 279 2.79 -5.12 -12.52
C ASN A 279 2.68 -5.93 -13.81
N THR A 280 2.48 -5.29 -14.96
CA THR A 280 2.46 -5.99 -16.25
C THR A 280 3.87 -6.14 -16.80
N LEU A 281 4.20 -7.35 -17.19
CA LEU A 281 5.51 -7.71 -17.71
C LEU A 281 5.92 -6.97 -18.98
N ALA A 282 4.94 -6.50 -19.75
CA ALA A 282 5.16 -5.83 -21.04
C ALA A 282 5.79 -4.42 -20.91
N ASN A 283 5.83 -3.84 -19.71
CA ASN A 283 6.22 -2.44 -19.51
C ASN A 283 7.58 -2.27 -18.80
N ILE A 284 8.37 -3.35 -18.71
CA ILE A 284 9.63 -3.31 -17.97
C ILE A 284 10.74 -2.75 -18.85
N GLY A 285 11.32 -1.64 -18.41
CA GLY A 285 12.50 -1.06 -19.03
C GLY A 285 13.79 -1.49 -18.37
N GLY A 286 13.91 -1.35 -17.08
CA GLY A 286 15.09 -1.66 -16.30
C GLY A 286 14.99 -1.13 -14.90
N SER A 287 15.88 -1.54 -14.02
CA SER A 287 15.96 -1.00 -12.67
C SER A 287 17.41 -0.91 -12.20
N ILE A 288 17.66 -0.10 -11.18
CA ILE A 288 18.96 0.03 -10.52
C ILE A 288 18.76 0.52 -9.09
N PHE A 289 19.42 -0.11 -8.13
CA PHE A 289 19.55 0.38 -6.77
C PHE A 289 20.64 1.44 -6.70
N THR A 290 20.45 2.45 -5.86
CA THR A 290 21.54 3.38 -5.53
C THR A 290 22.62 2.66 -4.73
N PRO A 291 23.90 3.07 -4.85
CA PRO A 291 25.01 2.42 -4.14
C PRO A 291 24.87 2.45 -2.61
N ASP A 292 24.18 3.47 -2.07
CA ASP A 292 23.86 3.59 -0.63
C ASP A 292 22.66 2.74 -0.19
N GLY A 293 21.97 2.09 -1.13
CA GLY A 293 20.82 1.24 -0.86
C GLY A 293 19.55 1.98 -0.43
N THR A 294 19.49 3.32 -0.53
CA THR A 294 18.35 4.12 -0.03
C THR A 294 17.24 4.31 -1.03
N THR A 295 17.50 4.05 -2.32
CA THR A 295 16.57 4.27 -3.41
C THR A 295 16.69 3.18 -4.47
N LEU A 296 15.58 2.82 -5.06
CA LEU A 296 15.52 2.01 -6.28
C LEU A 296 14.90 2.84 -7.39
N TYR A 297 15.56 2.93 -8.52
CA TYR A 297 15.01 3.48 -9.76
C TYR A 297 14.53 2.34 -10.65
N SER A 298 13.30 2.45 -11.17
CA SER A 298 12.76 1.48 -12.12
C SER A 298 12.06 2.19 -13.27
N ALA A 299 12.41 1.82 -14.49
CA ALA A 299 11.85 2.42 -15.68
C ALA A 299 10.68 1.59 -16.22
N PHE A 300 9.59 2.24 -16.58
CA PHE A 300 8.47 1.61 -17.26
C PHE A 300 7.74 2.62 -18.16
N ASN A 301 6.96 2.12 -19.11
CA ASN A 301 6.17 2.95 -20.01
C ASN A 301 4.74 3.03 -19.51
N THR A 302 4.27 4.24 -19.20
CA THR A 302 2.87 4.46 -18.85
C THR A 302 2.02 4.64 -20.11
N ALA A 303 0.80 4.13 -20.11
CA ALA A 303 -0.17 4.51 -21.10
C ALA A 303 -0.62 5.97 -20.91
N ALA A 304 -1.21 6.56 -21.95
CA ALA A 304 -1.73 7.92 -21.88
C ALA A 304 -2.71 8.10 -20.72
N SER A 305 -2.55 9.16 -19.96
CA SER A 305 -3.48 9.57 -18.90
C SER A 305 -3.95 11.00 -19.15
N THR A 306 -5.20 11.28 -18.82
CA THR A 306 -5.77 12.64 -18.89
C THR A 306 -5.68 13.38 -17.56
N ASN A 307 -5.37 12.67 -16.47
CA ASN A 307 -5.29 13.26 -15.14
C ASN A 307 -4.22 12.55 -14.27
N PRO A 308 -2.99 13.10 -14.11
CA PRO A 308 -2.47 14.24 -14.86
C PRO A 308 -2.30 13.94 -16.35
N PRO A 309 -2.29 14.95 -17.22
CA PRO A 309 -2.05 14.75 -18.64
C PRO A 309 -0.70 14.09 -18.89
N SER A 310 -0.69 13.02 -19.66
CA SER A 310 0.50 12.29 -20.04
C SER A 310 0.36 11.82 -21.49
N PRO A 311 1.38 11.93 -22.33
CA PRO A 311 1.30 11.40 -23.68
C PRO A 311 1.17 9.87 -23.66
N ALA A 312 0.64 9.32 -24.74
CA ALA A 312 0.65 7.89 -24.97
C ALA A 312 2.10 7.38 -24.91
N ASN A 313 2.32 6.27 -24.19
CA ASN A 313 3.64 5.66 -24.00
C ASN A 313 4.71 6.59 -23.40
N SER A 314 4.31 7.51 -22.51
CA SER A 314 5.32 8.33 -21.84
C SER A 314 6.21 7.46 -20.97
N SER A 315 7.51 7.61 -21.21
CA SER A 315 8.54 6.91 -20.47
C SER A 315 8.68 7.50 -19.09
N THR A 316 8.68 6.65 -18.08
CA THR A 316 8.71 7.07 -16.69
C THR A 316 9.80 6.30 -15.94
N LEU A 317 10.60 7.03 -15.16
CA LEU A 317 11.47 6.49 -14.15
C LEU A 317 10.78 6.64 -12.79
N LEU A 318 10.47 5.54 -12.16
CA LEU A 318 9.93 5.53 -10.79
C LEU A 318 11.06 5.65 -9.79
N VAL A 319 10.86 6.46 -8.77
CA VAL A 319 11.69 6.55 -7.58
C VAL A 319 10.97 5.76 -6.48
N ASN A 320 11.53 4.61 -6.14
CA ASN A 320 10.91 3.67 -5.22
C ASN A 320 11.66 3.59 -3.89
N ASP A 321 10.91 3.22 -2.85
CA ASP A 321 11.49 2.68 -1.63
C ASP A 321 12.10 1.30 -1.94
N PRO A 322 13.40 1.06 -1.63
CA PRO A 322 14.07 -0.19 -1.98
C PRO A 322 13.68 -1.37 -1.08
N THR A 323 12.87 -1.14 -0.04
CA THR A 323 12.44 -2.20 0.89
C THR A 323 11.08 -2.79 0.54
N ASN A 324 10.19 -1.98 -0.03
CA ASN A 324 8.79 -2.36 -0.24
C ASN A 324 8.20 -1.84 -1.57
N LEU A 325 9.04 -1.28 -2.44
CA LEU A 325 8.66 -0.71 -3.75
C LEU A 325 7.61 0.42 -3.66
N GLY A 326 7.44 1.05 -2.50
CA GLY A 326 6.59 2.24 -2.37
C GLY A 326 7.05 3.34 -3.34
N ILE A 327 6.13 3.87 -4.15
CA ILE A 327 6.45 4.86 -5.17
C ILE A 327 6.48 6.26 -4.55
N ARG A 328 7.64 6.91 -4.59
CA ARG A 328 7.83 8.27 -4.09
C ARG A 328 7.58 9.32 -5.18
N LEU A 329 8.13 9.08 -6.38
CA LEU A 329 8.03 9.97 -7.54
C LEU A 329 7.94 9.18 -8.84
N GLY A 330 7.31 9.78 -9.85
CA GLY A 330 7.42 9.36 -11.24
C GLY A 330 8.08 10.46 -12.07
N ILE A 331 9.26 10.21 -12.60
CA ILE A 331 10.06 11.16 -13.37
C ILE A 331 9.87 10.89 -14.86
N ARG A 332 9.62 11.94 -15.64
CA ARG A 332 9.45 11.81 -17.10
C ARG A 332 10.80 11.68 -17.77
N LEU A 333 10.93 10.66 -18.62
CA LEU A 333 12.12 10.46 -19.47
C LEU A 333 11.86 10.91 -20.90
N PRO A 334 12.90 11.32 -21.66
CA PRO A 334 12.76 11.74 -23.05
C PRO A 334 12.40 10.58 -24.00
N GLU A 335 12.80 9.34 -23.69
CA GLU A 335 12.40 8.12 -24.39
C GLU A 335 12.37 6.91 -23.45
N SER A 336 11.94 5.75 -23.97
CA SER A 336 11.78 4.54 -23.18
C SER A 336 13.12 3.86 -22.91
N ILE A 337 13.37 3.52 -21.65
CA ILE A 337 14.40 2.55 -21.29
C ILE A 337 13.84 1.15 -21.51
N VAL A 338 14.53 0.33 -22.27
CA VAL A 338 14.04 -0.97 -22.77
C VAL A 338 14.76 -2.18 -22.18
N ALA A 339 15.86 -1.97 -21.46
CA ALA A 339 16.64 -3.05 -20.89
C ALA A 339 17.37 -2.64 -19.59
N LYS A 340 18.65 -2.75 -19.55
CA LYS A 340 19.50 -2.58 -18.37
C LYS A 340 19.79 -1.12 -18.06
N ILE A 341 19.90 -0.80 -16.79
CA ILE A 341 20.44 0.45 -16.26
C ILE A 341 21.74 0.12 -15.52
N VAL A 342 22.76 0.92 -15.70
CA VAL A 342 23.99 0.91 -14.91
C VAL A 342 24.22 2.26 -14.27
N MET A 343 24.87 2.31 -13.11
CA MET A 343 25.10 3.53 -12.32
C MET A 343 26.52 3.53 -11.77
N THR A 344 27.15 4.69 -11.71
CA THR A 344 28.45 4.87 -11.09
C THR A 344 28.38 4.60 -9.57
N SER A 345 29.48 4.14 -9.00
CA SER A 345 29.57 3.79 -7.56
C SER A 345 29.37 4.98 -6.63
N ASP A 346 29.56 6.21 -7.13
CA ASP A 346 29.24 7.46 -6.43
C ASP A 346 27.74 7.82 -6.47
N GLY A 347 26.93 7.07 -7.23
CA GLY A 347 25.49 7.31 -7.37
C GLY A 347 25.12 8.56 -8.19
N VAL A 348 26.10 9.19 -8.88
CA VAL A 348 25.88 10.46 -9.58
C VAL A 348 25.31 10.25 -10.97
N ASN A 349 25.86 9.32 -11.73
CA ASN A 349 25.51 9.11 -13.13
C ASN A 349 24.93 7.71 -13.36
N ALA A 350 23.87 7.64 -14.14
CA ALA A 350 23.28 6.38 -14.60
C ALA A 350 23.04 6.41 -16.12
N TRP A 351 23.14 5.24 -16.75
CA TRP A 351 22.84 5.06 -18.19
C TRP A 351 21.87 3.89 -18.34
N GLY A 352 20.76 4.14 -19.02
CA GLY A 352 19.79 3.12 -19.38
C GLY A 352 19.78 2.87 -20.88
N LEU A 353 19.72 1.60 -21.30
CA LEU A 353 19.56 1.27 -22.72
C LEU A 353 18.17 1.69 -23.19
N SER A 354 18.09 2.47 -24.27
CA SER A 354 16.86 3.09 -24.75
C SER A 354 16.58 2.78 -26.21
N ASP A 355 15.41 3.18 -26.71
CA ASP A 355 14.96 2.86 -28.08
C ASP A 355 15.93 3.31 -29.18
N SER A 356 16.61 4.45 -29.02
CA SER A 356 17.54 4.99 -30.00
C SER A 356 19.03 4.75 -29.68
N GLY A 357 19.31 4.21 -28.49
CA GLY A 357 20.64 3.97 -28.00
C GLY A 357 20.72 3.85 -26.49
N MET A 358 20.96 4.94 -25.79
CA MET A 358 20.92 5.00 -24.34
C MET A 358 20.50 6.39 -23.85
N ILE A 359 20.02 6.46 -22.61
CA ILE A 359 19.75 7.70 -21.88
C ILE A 359 20.80 7.84 -20.80
N HIS A 360 21.48 8.97 -20.77
CA HIS A 360 22.26 9.42 -19.62
C HIS A 360 21.36 10.13 -18.62
N MET A 361 21.37 9.70 -17.38
CA MET A 361 20.57 10.26 -16.28
C MET A 361 21.52 10.71 -15.16
N PRO A 362 21.65 12.03 -14.93
CA PRO A 362 22.47 12.56 -13.84
C PRO A 362 21.72 12.44 -12.50
N ILE A 363 21.60 11.23 -11.98
CA ILE A 363 20.76 10.87 -10.82
C ILE A 363 21.15 11.67 -9.57
N GLY A 364 22.46 11.89 -9.32
CA GLY A 364 22.93 12.69 -8.18
C GLY A 364 22.47 14.16 -8.25
N HIS A 365 22.02 14.61 -9.40
CA HIS A 365 21.50 15.95 -9.66
C HIS A 365 19.99 16.00 -9.88
N LEU A 366 19.26 14.92 -9.57
CA LEU A 366 17.81 14.84 -9.78
C LEU A 366 17.07 16.01 -9.13
N TYR A 367 17.45 16.38 -7.92
CA TYR A 367 16.83 17.49 -7.18
C TYR A 367 17.35 18.88 -7.58
N ASP A 368 18.24 18.98 -8.56
CA ASP A 368 18.61 20.26 -9.19
C ASP A 368 17.55 20.73 -10.21
N TYR A 369 16.66 19.86 -10.61
CA TYR A 369 15.53 20.14 -11.51
C TYR A 369 14.26 20.46 -10.72
N PRO A 370 13.32 21.26 -11.28
CA PRO A 370 12.04 21.53 -10.63
C PRO A 370 11.19 20.27 -10.47
N ILE A 371 10.72 20.01 -9.25
CA ILE A 371 9.88 18.87 -8.91
C ILE A 371 8.66 19.38 -8.14
N ILE A 372 7.48 19.27 -8.75
CA ILE A 372 6.24 19.70 -8.13
C ILE A 372 5.72 18.69 -7.12
N MET A 373 5.47 19.14 -5.90
CA MET A 373 4.98 18.27 -4.83
C MET A 373 3.90 18.98 -4.00
N PRO A 374 2.65 18.51 -4.03
CA PRO A 374 1.66 18.96 -3.06
C PRO A 374 2.02 18.47 -1.65
N GLU A 375 1.72 19.27 -0.65
CA GLU A 375 1.99 18.94 0.76
C GLU A 375 1.24 17.67 1.22
N THR A 376 0.05 17.46 0.65
CA THR A 376 -0.78 16.26 0.89
C THR A 376 -1.49 15.85 -0.40
N THR A 377 -1.80 14.56 -0.49
CA THR A 377 -2.62 14.01 -1.58
C THR A 377 -4.11 13.97 -1.24
N GLN A 378 -4.48 14.36 -0.02
CA GLN A 378 -5.86 14.38 0.42
C GLN A 378 -6.14 15.57 1.32
N VAL A 379 -7.26 16.26 1.09
CA VAL A 379 -7.76 17.34 1.92
C VAL A 379 -9.18 17.04 2.35
N PHE A 380 -9.43 17.10 3.65
CA PHE A 380 -10.76 16.90 4.23
C PHE A 380 -11.29 18.23 4.73
N LEU A 381 -12.47 18.59 4.24
CA LEU A 381 -13.22 19.75 4.70
C LEU A 381 -14.38 19.27 5.55
N ALA A 382 -14.41 19.66 6.83
CA ALA A 382 -15.49 19.28 7.74
C ALA A 382 -16.52 20.42 7.85
N MET A 383 -17.79 20.05 7.78
CA MET A 383 -18.92 20.89 8.20
C MET A 383 -19.71 20.13 9.23
N ASP A 384 -19.59 20.56 10.46
CA ASP A 384 -20.19 19.96 11.65
C ASP A 384 -20.62 21.04 12.65
N ASP A 385 -20.99 20.66 13.85
CA ASP A 385 -21.39 21.62 14.89
C ASP A 385 -20.24 22.53 15.33
N CYS A 386 -18.99 22.11 15.13
CA CYS A 386 -17.80 22.92 15.43
C CYS A 386 -17.44 23.88 14.30
N ASN A 387 -17.89 23.59 13.09
CA ASN A 387 -17.59 24.37 11.89
C ASN A 387 -18.86 24.51 11.04
N ARG A 388 -19.74 25.40 11.48
CA ARG A 388 -21.02 25.70 10.80
C ARG A 388 -20.78 26.76 9.72
N GLY A 389 -21.23 26.52 8.50
CA GLY A 389 -21.15 27.51 7.42
C GLY A 389 -20.32 27.04 6.22
N VAL A 390 -19.28 27.78 5.84
CA VAL A 390 -18.43 27.47 4.70
C VAL A 390 -17.21 26.69 5.16
N ALA A 391 -17.03 25.48 4.63
CA ALA A 391 -15.81 24.73 4.85
C ALA A 391 -14.69 25.29 3.98
N SER A 392 -13.59 25.68 4.59
CA SER A 392 -12.40 26.20 3.92
C SER A 392 -11.17 25.33 4.20
N GLY A 393 -10.25 25.30 3.25
CA GLY A 393 -8.99 24.61 3.36
C GLY A 393 -7.91 25.25 2.52
N SER A 394 -6.70 24.80 2.71
CA SER A 394 -5.55 25.18 1.90
C SER A 394 -4.72 23.97 1.52
N LEU A 395 -4.07 24.07 0.38
CA LEU A 395 -3.13 23.09 -0.14
C LEU A 395 -1.85 23.81 -0.51
N LYS A 396 -0.76 23.51 0.16
CA LYS A 396 0.54 24.05 -0.21
C LYS A 396 1.13 23.23 -1.36
N VAL A 397 1.56 23.92 -2.39
CA VAL A 397 2.28 23.35 -3.54
C VAL A 397 3.74 23.76 -3.41
N ASN A 398 4.62 22.75 -3.28
CA ASN A 398 6.05 22.94 -3.09
C ASN A 398 6.81 22.63 -4.38
N ASN A 399 7.98 23.25 -4.54
CA ASN A 399 9.05 22.77 -5.38
C ASN A 399 10.08 22.10 -4.47
N ILE A 400 10.19 20.78 -4.52
CA ILE A 400 11.17 20.05 -3.69
C ILE A 400 12.54 19.92 -4.38
N GLY A 401 12.65 20.39 -5.63
CA GLY A 401 13.89 20.57 -6.35
C GLY A 401 14.33 22.03 -6.38
N LYS A 402 15.24 22.34 -7.29
CA LYS A 402 15.75 23.71 -7.52
C LYS A 402 15.08 24.36 -8.74
N GLY A 403 15.34 25.63 -8.93
CA GLY A 403 14.86 26.42 -10.05
C GLY A 403 13.45 26.97 -9.86
N LYS A 404 12.98 27.70 -10.85
CA LYS A 404 11.65 28.29 -10.86
C LYS A 404 10.62 27.22 -11.25
N LEU A 405 9.51 27.18 -10.53
CA LEU A 405 8.40 26.28 -10.82
C LEU A 405 7.09 27.06 -10.81
N THR A 406 6.51 27.22 -11.99
CA THR A 406 5.15 27.73 -12.15
C THR A 406 4.17 26.55 -12.23
N TYR A 407 2.96 26.71 -11.72
CA TYR A 407 1.95 25.65 -11.80
C TYR A 407 0.57 26.21 -12.11
N THR A 408 -0.25 25.35 -12.67
CA THR A 408 -1.69 25.57 -12.86
C THR A 408 -2.47 24.50 -12.12
N VAL A 409 -3.69 24.87 -11.70
CA VAL A 409 -4.61 23.98 -10.99
C VAL A 409 -5.87 23.84 -11.81
N SER A 410 -6.32 22.63 -11.98
CA SER A 410 -7.62 22.33 -12.57
C SER A 410 -8.36 21.31 -11.69
N SER A 411 -9.68 21.29 -11.77
CA SER A 411 -10.52 20.32 -11.07
C SER A 411 -11.36 19.53 -12.05
N ASN A 412 -11.71 18.32 -11.67
CA ASN A 412 -12.64 17.48 -12.42
C ASN A 412 -14.03 18.14 -12.50
N PRO A 413 -14.84 17.86 -13.55
CA PRO A 413 -16.14 18.50 -13.78
C PRO A 413 -17.19 18.47 -12.65
N GLY A 414 -16.97 17.76 -11.56
CA GLY A 414 -17.81 17.80 -10.37
C GLY A 414 -17.49 18.93 -9.37
N GLY A 415 -16.44 19.73 -9.64
CA GLY A 415 -15.90 20.72 -8.69
C GLY A 415 -16.65 22.05 -8.64
N ALA A 416 -17.86 22.19 -9.18
CA ALA A 416 -18.62 23.45 -9.20
C ALA A 416 -18.99 23.97 -7.79
N ALA A 417 -19.01 23.11 -6.78
CA ALA A 417 -19.24 23.50 -5.39
C ALA A 417 -17.98 24.05 -4.70
N MET A 418 -16.80 23.84 -5.27
CA MET A 418 -15.54 24.30 -4.71
C MET A 418 -15.06 25.56 -5.44
N VAL A 419 -14.74 26.57 -4.68
CA VAL A 419 -14.16 27.83 -5.17
C VAL A 419 -12.73 27.89 -4.73
N TYR A 420 -11.78 27.95 -5.67
CA TYR A 420 -10.40 28.29 -5.35
C TYR A 420 -10.08 29.70 -5.85
N GLN A 421 -9.33 30.41 -5.04
CA GLN A 421 -9.01 31.80 -5.32
C GLN A 421 -7.90 31.95 -6.36
N GLN A 422 -7.11 30.90 -6.56
CA GLN A 422 -5.96 30.91 -7.46
C GLN A 422 -5.96 29.66 -8.34
N THR A 423 -5.97 29.85 -9.65
CA THR A 423 -5.86 28.78 -10.65
C THR A 423 -4.43 28.56 -11.14
N SER A 424 -3.49 29.40 -10.73
CA SER A 424 -2.07 29.30 -11.05
C SER A 424 -1.21 29.95 -9.97
N GLY A 425 0.03 29.54 -9.85
CA GLY A 425 0.95 30.09 -8.85
C GLY A 425 2.41 29.83 -9.18
N LEU A 426 3.27 30.39 -8.33
CA LEU A 426 4.70 30.11 -8.29
C LEU A 426 4.99 29.35 -6.99
N ALA A 427 5.53 28.15 -7.09
CA ALA A 427 5.87 27.34 -5.91
C ALA A 427 7.15 27.87 -5.20
N PRO A 428 7.21 27.86 -3.85
CA PRO A 428 6.17 27.39 -2.95
C PRO A 428 5.03 28.41 -2.75
N SER A 429 3.79 28.00 -2.83
CA SER A 429 2.63 28.82 -2.50
C SER A 429 1.43 27.96 -2.08
N ALA A 430 0.46 28.58 -1.41
CA ALA A 430 -0.75 27.88 -0.99
C ALA A 430 -1.92 28.23 -1.92
N ILE A 431 -2.71 27.21 -2.24
CA ILE A 431 -4.00 27.34 -2.89
C ILE A 431 -5.04 27.30 -1.78
N THR A 432 -5.83 28.37 -1.64
CA THR A 432 -6.97 28.39 -0.72
C THR A 432 -8.24 28.06 -1.50
N PHE A 433 -9.10 27.25 -0.90
CA PHE A 433 -10.39 26.88 -1.48
C PHE A 433 -11.46 26.84 -0.40
N THR A 434 -12.68 27.06 -0.83
CA THR A 434 -13.87 26.96 0.00
C THR A 434 -14.88 26.05 -0.69
N MET A 435 -15.65 25.32 0.10
CA MET A 435 -16.81 24.61 -0.37
C MET A 435 -18.07 25.26 0.20
N GLU A 436 -18.96 25.65 -0.72
CA GLU A 436 -20.20 26.29 -0.38
C GLU A 436 -21.36 25.32 -0.61
N PRO A 437 -22.07 24.90 0.45
CA PRO A 437 -23.28 24.13 0.32
C PRO A 437 -24.31 24.83 -0.54
N GLY A 438 -24.98 24.10 -1.44
CA GLY A 438 -26.01 24.67 -2.33
C GLY A 438 -25.48 25.19 -3.66
N ARG A 439 -24.17 25.26 -3.90
CA ARG A 439 -23.65 25.42 -5.25
C ARG A 439 -23.87 24.19 -6.09
N SER A 440 -23.91 24.35 -7.42
CA SER A 440 -24.33 23.35 -8.37
C SER A 440 -23.66 21.99 -8.13
N GLY A 441 -24.45 20.97 -7.90
CA GLY A 441 -24.02 19.59 -7.66
C GLY A 441 -23.99 19.14 -6.20
N VAL A 442 -24.01 20.04 -5.23
CA VAL A 442 -24.16 19.70 -3.81
C VAL A 442 -25.54 20.15 -3.34
N VAL A 443 -26.44 19.21 -3.17
CA VAL A 443 -27.84 19.47 -2.88
C VAL A 443 -28.23 18.86 -1.55
N ARG A 444 -28.90 19.63 -0.71
CA ARG A 444 -29.59 19.09 0.47
C ARG A 444 -30.83 18.33 0.03
N GLN A 445 -30.93 17.08 0.39
CA GLN A 445 -32.16 16.30 0.10
C GLN A 445 -33.33 16.87 0.87
N PRO A 446 -34.46 17.15 0.19
CA PRO A 446 -35.65 17.69 0.85
C PRO A 446 -36.14 16.79 1.99
N GLY A 447 -36.36 17.37 3.14
CA GLY A 447 -36.86 16.66 4.33
C GLY A 447 -35.81 15.86 5.09
N THR A 448 -34.53 15.97 4.71
CA THR A 448 -33.39 15.35 5.38
C THR A 448 -32.30 16.39 5.61
N ASN A 449 -31.30 16.06 6.46
CA ASN A 449 -30.08 16.83 6.58
C ASN A 449 -28.93 16.27 5.72
N LEU A 450 -29.25 15.35 4.81
CA LEU A 450 -28.25 14.72 3.94
C LEU A 450 -27.89 15.65 2.77
N TRP A 451 -26.61 15.86 2.61
CA TRP A 451 -26.01 16.53 1.45
C TRP A 451 -25.49 15.45 0.49
N THR A 452 -25.88 15.52 -0.75
CA THR A 452 -25.42 14.61 -1.81
C THR A 452 -24.82 15.40 -2.95
N GLY A 453 -23.87 14.79 -3.65
CA GLY A 453 -23.21 15.41 -4.78
C GLY A 453 -21.70 15.14 -4.80
N ALA A 454 -21.05 15.65 -5.86
CA ALA A 454 -19.61 15.52 -6.01
C ALA A 454 -18.88 16.23 -4.85
N GLY A 455 -17.84 15.57 -4.33
CA GLY A 455 -17.05 16.08 -3.22
C GLY A 455 -17.54 15.69 -1.83
N THR A 456 -18.69 15.05 -1.69
CA THR A 456 -19.09 14.48 -0.40
C THR A 456 -18.27 13.20 -0.12
N VAL A 457 -18.04 12.87 1.15
CA VAL A 457 -17.28 11.66 1.53
C VAL A 457 -17.98 10.39 1.03
N GLN A 458 -19.28 10.42 0.93
CA GLN A 458 -20.09 9.32 0.39
C GLN A 458 -20.20 9.34 -1.14
N GLY A 459 -19.62 10.33 -1.79
CA GLY A 459 -19.61 10.53 -3.23
C GLY A 459 -18.19 10.44 -3.83
N THR A 460 -18.08 10.93 -5.07
CA THR A 460 -16.79 11.01 -5.75
C THR A 460 -16.00 12.21 -5.23
N PRO A 461 -14.74 12.05 -4.84
CA PRO A 461 -13.90 13.18 -4.44
C PRO A 461 -13.70 14.16 -5.60
N ILE A 462 -13.47 15.44 -5.28
CA ILE A 462 -13.01 16.41 -6.25
C ILE A 462 -11.51 16.23 -6.43
N ASN A 463 -11.10 15.82 -7.64
CA ASN A 463 -9.69 15.68 -7.95
C ASN A 463 -9.13 17.01 -8.42
N LEU A 464 -8.11 17.52 -7.71
CA LEU A 464 -7.28 18.62 -8.14
C LEU A 464 -6.07 18.09 -8.90
N THR A 465 -5.94 18.53 -10.15
CA THR A 465 -4.79 18.24 -10.98
C THR A 465 -3.88 19.44 -11.02
N LEU A 466 -2.64 19.24 -10.60
CA LEU A 466 -1.55 20.19 -10.73
C LEU A 466 -0.82 19.90 -12.05
N SER A 467 -0.41 20.94 -12.76
CA SER A 467 0.47 20.82 -13.92
C SER A 467 1.49 21.95 -13.95
N SER A 468 2.68 21.63 -14.45
CA SER A 468 3.81 22.56 -14.55
C SER A 468 4.61 22.23 -15.81
N PRO A 469 4.97 23.24 -16.64
CA PRO A 469 5.84 23.01 -17.79
C PRO A 469 7.30 22.79 -17.42
N GLU A 470 7.73 23.25 -16.25
CA GLU A 470 9.11 23.15 -15.77
C GLU A 470 9.38 21.86 -14.99
N ALA A 471 8.34 21.26 -14.39
CA ALA A 471 8.53 20.08 -13.56
C ALA A 471 8.88 18.84 -14.37
N ILE A 472 9.89 18.11 -13.92
CA ILE A 472 10.31 16.84 -14.54
C ILE A 472 9.46 15.65 -14.06
N ASN A 473 8.70 15.79 -12.98
CA ASN A 473 7.91 14.70 -12.42
C ASN A 473 6.45 14.74 -12.88
N ILE A 474 5.78 13.59 -12.75
CA ILE A 474 4.33 13.47 -12.83
C ILE A 474 3.77 13.99 -11.50
N PRO A 475 2.92 15.01 -11.50
CA PRO A 475 2.36 15.54 -10.27
C PRO A 475 1.45 14.54 -9.55
N ASN A 476 1.51 14.52 -8.22
CA ASN A 476 0.55 13.78 -7.43
C ASN A 476 -0.84 14.40 -7.57
N THR A 477 -1.85 13.56 -7.72
CA THR A 477 -3.26 14.01 -7.73
C THR A 477 -3.72 14.26 -6.31
N VAL A 478 -4.36 15.39 -6.07
CA VAL A 478 -4.94 15.74 -4.77
C VAL A 478 -6.43 15.53 -4.80
N ARG A 479 -6.97 14.80 -3.82
CA ARG A 479 -8.40 14.58 -3.65
C ARG A 479 -8.94 15.46 -2.53
N VAL A 480 -10.01 16.19 -2.81
CA VAL A 480 -10.71 17.00 -1.80
C VAL A 480 -12.02 16.33 -1.48
N TYR A 481 -12.22 16.04 -0.21
CA TYR A 481 -13.44 15.48 0.34
C TYR A 481 -14.11 16.50 1.23
N MET A 482 -15.45 16.53 1.20
CA MET A 482 -16.23 17.27 2.16
C MET A 482 -17.03 16.32 3.03
N ASN A 483 -16.82 16.41 4.32
CA ASN A 483 -17.54 15.64 5.32
C ASN A 483 -18.64 16.51 5.93
N TYR A 484 -19.90 16.19 5.62
CA TYR A 484 -21.07 16.81 6.22
C TYR A 484 -21.57 15.95 7.37
N ARG A 485 -21.62 16.54 8.53
CA ARG A 485 -22.14 15.90 9.71
C ARG A 485 -23.52 16.45 10.07
N GLN A 486 -24.39 15.56 10.50
CA GLN A 486 -25.68 15.92 11.09
C GLN A 486 -25.55 16.05 12.60
N ASN A 487 -26.41 16.88 13.22
CA ASN A 487 -26.33 17.17 14.65
C ASN A 487 -26.56 15.95 15.55
N ASP A 488 -27.20 14.87 15.06
CA ASP A 488 -27.45 13.63 15.81
C ASP A 488 -26.37 12.55 15.59
N GLN A 489 -25.37 12.81 14.73
CA GLN A 489 -24.26 11.88 14.49
C GLN A 489 -23.19 12.01 15.56
N ARG A 490 -22.69 10.87 16.02
CA ARG A 490 -21.70 10.76 17.09
C ARG A 490 -20.35 10.28 16.59
N GLY A 491 -19.30 10.79 17.19
CA GLY A 491 -17.92 10.40 16.93
C GLY A 491 -17.07 11.52 16.37
N VAL A 492 -15.77 11.34 16.39
CA VAL A 492 -14.79 12.25 15.78
C VAL A 492 -14.04 11.49 14.71
N ILE A 493 -13.86 12.10 13.54
CA ILE A 493 -13.10 11.52 12.44
C ILE A 493 -11.72 12.15 12.44
N TYR A 494 -10.70 11.30 12.48
CA TYR A 494 -9.30 11.65 12.31
C TYR A 494 -8.87 11.18 10.91
N PRO A 495 -8.68 12.12 9.96
CA PRO A 495 -8.41 11.77 8.56
C PRO A 495 -7.08 11.06 8.37
N LEU A 496 -7.07 10.09 7.47
CA LEU A 496 -5.86 9.36 7.03
C LEU A 496 -5.72 9.43 5.52
N PRO A 497 -4.52 9.70 5.00
CA PRO A 497 -4.30 9.68 3.56
C PRO A 497 -4.30 8.25 3.00
N THR A 498 -4.88 8.11 1.81
CA THR A 498 -4.80 6.88 1.00
C THR A 498 -4.30 7.23 -0.40
N THR A 499 -3.79 6.27 -1.14
CA THR A 499 -3.39 6.51 -2.53
C THR A 499 -4.60 6.49 -3.47
N LEU A 500 -4.46 7.08 -4.65
CA LEU A 500 -5.54 7.17 -5.65
C LEU A 500 -6.16 5.82 -6.01
N ASN A 501 -5.32 4.81 -6.18
CA ASN A 501 -5.73 3.49 -6.62
C ASN A 501 -6.25 2.62 -5.47
N ASN A 502 -6.15 3.11 -4.26
CA ASN A 502 -6.68 2.50 -3.03
C ASN A 502 -7.87 3.25 -2.46
N SER A 503 -8.60 3.99 -3.28
CA SER A 503 -9.81 4.66 -2.81
C SER A 503 -10.91 3.63 -2.52
N PRO A 504 -11.45 3.59 -1.32
CA PRO A 504 -12.56 2.69 -0.98
C PRO A 504 -13.84 2.98 -1.79
N ASN A 505 -13.91 4.14 -2.43
CA ASN A 505 -15.04 4.57 -3.26
C ASN A 505 -14.88 4.25 -4.75
N SER A 506 -13.86 3.49 -5.16
CA SER A 506 -13.74 3.08 -6.55
C SER A 506 -14.71 1.93 -6.86
N PRO A 507 -15.83 2.17 -7.55
CA PRO A 507 -16.87 1.15 -7.76
C PRO A 507 -16.44 0.00 -8.69
N GLY A 508 -15.24 0.04 -9.22
CA GLY A 508 -14.70 -0.96 -10.14
C GLY A 508 -13.37 -1.53 -9.69
N GLY A 509 -12.87 -1.11 -8.54
CA GLY A 509 -11.62 -1.58 -7.96
C GLY A 509 -11.71 -3.00 -7.40
N ASN A 510 -12.12 -3.93 -8.21
CA ASN A 510 -12.26 -5.33 -7.85
C ASN A 510 -10.93 -6.09 -7.86
N THR A 511 -9.85 -5.42 -7.55
CA THR A 511 -8.56 -6.06 -7.34
C THR A 511 -8.41 -6.31 -5.85
N ALA A 512 -8.66 -7.53 -5.51
CA ALA A 512 -8.57 -8.12 -4.19
C ALA A 512 -7.55 -7.45 -3.26
N GLY A 513 -8.03 -6.79 -2.22
CA GLY A 513 -7.25 -6.51 -1.03
C GLY A 513 -6.30 -5.33 -1.06
N ASN A 514 -6.45 -4.38 -1.99
CA ASN A 514 -5.53 -3.26 -2.15
C ASN A 514 -6.16 -1.89 -1.81
N GLU A 515 -7.15 -1.85 -0.94
CA GLU A 515 -7.98 -0.67 -0.76
C GLU A 515 -7.61 0.08 0.52
N GLY A 516 -6.56 0.85 0.48
CA GLY A 516 -6.23 1.83 1.50
C GLY A 516 -6.07 1.28 2.92
N LEU A 517 -6.94 1.69 3.83
CA LEU A 517 -6.93 1.24 5.22
C LEU A 517 -7.53 -0.15 5.34
N GLN A 518 -6.86 -1.07 6.04
CA GLN A 518 -7.24 -2.48 6.06
C GLN A 518 -7.68 -2.95 7.44
N ASP A 519 -6.78 -3.03 8.39
CA ASP A 519 -6.98 -3.63 9.71
C ASP A 519 -6.75 -2.62 10.82
N ILE A 520 -7.42 -2.80 11.94
CA ILE A 520 -7.30 -1.97 13.13
C ILE A 520 -7.01 -2.82 14.37
N LEU A 521 -6.09 -2.35 15.20
CA LEU A 521 -5.73 -3.01 16.45
C LEU A 521 -5.58 -1.97 17.57
N LEU A 522 -6.15 -2.27 18.73
CA LEU A 522 -6.07 -1.44 19.93
C LEU A 522 -5.02 -2.01 20.87
N ASP A 523 -4.09 -1.18 21.30
CA ASP A 523 -3.10 -1.43 22.33
C ASP A 523 -3.35 -0.47 23.49
N GLU A 524 -4.15 -0.91 24.45
CA GLU A 524 -4.50 -0.10 25.63
C GLU A 524 -3.29 0.11 26.54
N ALA A 525 -2.37 -0.85 26.58
CA ALA A 525 -1.18 -0.74 27.44
C ALA A 525 -0.30 0.45 27.03
N ARG A 526 -0.22 0.75 25.74
CA ARG A 526 0.52 1.90 25.20
C ARG A 526 -0.38 3.10 24.88
N GLY A 527 -1.70 2.96 25.02
CA GLY A 527 -2.67 3.99 24.61
C GLY A 527 -2.60 4.29 23.10
N ARG A 528 -2.51 3.24 22.27
CA ARG A 528 -2.34 3.36 20.82
C ARG A 528 -3.40 2.60 20.04
N VAL A 529 -3.76 3.13 18.88
CA VAL A 529 -4.48 2.41 17.83
C VAL A 529 -3.57 2.29 16.62
N TYR A 530 -3.40 1.08 16.12
CA TYR A 530 -2.62 0.78 14.93
C TYR A 530 -3.56 0.48 13.77
N ILE A 531 -3.28 1.04 12.59
CA ILE A 531 -4.08 0.85 11.37
C ILE A 531 -3.14 0.56 10.20
N THR A 532 -3.35 -0.54 9.49
CA THR A 532 -2.59 -0.81 8.26
C THR A 532 -3.07 0.06 7.11
N ASN A 533 -2.12 0.71 6.43
CA ASN A 533 -2.36 1.53 5.25
C ASN A 533 -1.60 0.94 4.05
N SER A 534 -2.33 0.15 3.23
CA SER A 534 -1.76 -0.57 2.08
C SER A 534 -1.19 0.37 1.01
N GLY A 535 -1.81 1.53 0.81
CA GLY A 535 -1.36 2.48 -0.21
C GLY A 535 0.01 3.06 0.06
N TYR A 536 0.34 3.23 1.34
CA TYR A 536 1.60 3.82 1.78
C TYR A 536 2.58 2.81 2.39
N ASN A 537 2.27 1.51 2.36
CA ASN A 537 3.14 0.45 2.89
C ASN A 537 3.57 0.71 4.35
N ARG A 538 2.61 1.08 5.21
CA ARG A 538 2.92 1.48 6.57
C ARG A 538 1.77 1.17 7.54
N ILE A 539 2.08 1.24 8.83
CA ILE A 539 1.11 1.26 9.91
C ILE A 539 0.95 2.71 10.37
N GLU A 540 -0.26 3.21 10.36
CA GLU A 540 -0.61 4.47 10.99
C GLU A 540 -0.76 4.25 12.50
N VAL A 541 -0.23 5.15 13.31
CA VAL A 541 -0.21 5.04 14.77
C VAL A 541 -0.97 6.22 15.37
N PHE A 542 -2.11 5.96 15.99
CA PHE A 542 -2.91 6.99 16.64
C PHE A 542 -2.67 6.98 18.14
N ASP A 543 -2.38 8.14 18.70
CA ASP A 543 -2.26 8.35 20.14
C ASP A 543 -3.64 8.69 20.75
N ILE A 544 -4.15 7.83 21.62
CA ILE A 544 -5.48 7.99 22.21
C ILE A 544 -5.54 9.21 23.12
N GLN A 545 -4.48 9.48 23.86
CA GLN A 545 -4.45 10.61 24.79
C GLN A 545 -4.23 11.95 24.08
N LYS A 546 -3.35 11.95 23.08
CA LYS A 546 -3.03 13.16 22.31
C LYS A 546 -4.02 13.43 21.17
N GLN A 547 -4.75 12.40 20.76
CA GLN A 547 -5.78 12.43 19.72
C GLN A 547 -5.27 12.90 18.34
N HIS A 548 -4.07 12.47 17.98
CA HIS A 548 -3.52 12.66 16.65
C HIS A 548 -2.66 11.45 16.24
N PHE A 549 -2.35 11.39 14.93
CA PHE A 549 -1.46 10.38 14.42
C PHE A 549 0.00 10.75 14.70
N LEU A 550 0.76 9.78 15.17
CA LEU A 550 2.21 9.84 15.33
C LEU A 550 2.91 9.49 14.02
N ASN A 551 4.25 9.45 14.02
CA ASN A 551 5.01 8.98 12.88
C ASN A 551 4.60 7.54 12.55
N PRO A 552 4.27 7.25 11.29
CA PRO A 552 3.88 5.91 10.87
C PRO A 552 5.07 4.96 10.89
N ILE A 553 4.80 3.66 10.99
CA ILE A 553 5.81 2.60 10.94
C ILE A 553 5.84 2.02 9.53
N PRO A 554 6.90 2.25 8.73
CA PRO A 554 7.05 1.59 7.44
C PRO A 554 7.15 0.08 7.60
N VAL A 555 6.47 -0.68 6.73
CA VAL A 555 6.46 -2.14 6.71
C VAL A 555 6.63 -2.67 5.29
N GLY A 556 6.45 -3.97 5.07
CA GLY A 556 6.46 -4.56 3.74
C GLY A 556 5.33 -4.05 2.84
N GLN A 557 5.31 -4.51 1.61
CA GLN A 557 4.38 -4.00 0.60
C GLN A 557 2.95 -4.48 0.82
N LEU A 558 1.99 -3.54 0.70
CA LEU A 558 0.55 -3.77 0.85
C LEU A 558 0.20 -4.47 2.17
N PRO A 559 0.53 -3.85 3.32
CA PRO A 559 0.18 -4.41 4.62
C PRO A 559 -1.33 -4.61 4.73
N HIS A 560 -1.73 -5.73 5.31
CA HIS A 560 -3.12 -6.14 5.41
C HIS A 560 -3.50 -6.41 6.87
N GLN A 561 -3.58 -7.67 7.29
CA GLN A 561 -3.94 -8.02 8.64
C GLN A 561 -2.74 -7.98 9.60
N MET A 562 -3.00 -7.55 10.84
CA MET A 562 -2.05 -7.52 11.94
C MET A 562 -2.43 -8.56 13.00
N ALA A 563 -1.42 -9.09 13.69
CA ALA A 563 -1.62 -9.93 14.85
C ALA A 563 -0.62 -9.57 15.95
N MET A 564 -1.12 -9.29 17.16
CA MET A 564 -0.30 -9.01 18.33
C MET A 564 0.30 -10.29 18.86
N GLY A 565 1.60 -10.29 19.14
CA GLY A 565 2.28 -11.38 19.81
C GLY A 565 1.80 -11.54 21.26
N THR A 566 1.91 -12.76 21.82
CA THR A 566 1.54 -13.03 23.23
C THR A 566 2.40 -12.28 24.24
N ASP A 567 3.54 -11.76 23.80
CA ASP A 567 4.43 -10.90 24.62
C ASP A 567 3.92 -9.44 24.74
N GLY A 568 2.88 -9.07 23.99
CA GLY A 568 2.35 -7.71 23.93
C GLY A 568 3.33 -6.67 23.37
N LYS A 569 4.45 -7.08 22.75
CA LYS A 569 5.50 -6.20 22.19
C LYS A 569 5.69 -6.40 20.70
N THR A 570 5.54 -7.62 20.26
CA THR A 570 5.71 -8.00 18.86
C THR A 570 4.40 -7.83 18.10
N LEU A 571 4.46 -7.14 16.97
CA LEU A 571 3.34 -7.05 16.04
C LEU A 571 3.73 -7.68 14.71
N TYR A 572 3.00 -8.70 14.29
CA TYR A 572 3.14 -9.33 12.99
C TYR A 572 2.22 -8.65 11.98
N VAL A 573 2.75 -8.36 10.79
CA VAL A 573 2.01 -7.68 9.72
C VAL A 573 2.14 -8.48 8.43
N GLY A 574 1.03 -9.00 7.93
CA GLY A 574 0.98 -9.70 6.66
C GLY A 574 1.05 -8.72 5.49
N ASN A 575 2.01 -8.91 4.59
CA ASN A 575 2.21 -8.06 3.43
C ASN A 575 1.70 -8.77 2.17
N THR A 576 0.61 -8.29 1.60
CA THR A 576 -0.01 -8.95 0.44
C THR A 576 0.69 -8.66 -0.90
N GLY A 577 1.70 -7.81 -0.89
CA GLY A 577 2.55 -7.55 -2.06
C GLY A 577 3.58 -8.65 -2.35
N GLY A 578 3.81 -9.57 -1.39
CA GLY A 578 4.80 -10.65 -1.54
C GLY A 578 4.60 -11.79 -0.54
N GLU A 579 5.58 -12.66 -0.47
CA GLU A 579 5.71 -13.74 0.50
C GLU A 579 6.43 -13.19 1.74
N SER A 580 5.75 -12.30 2.47
CA SER A 580 6.40 -11.48 3.49
C SER A 580 5.48 -11.21 4.67
N ILE A 581 6.00 -11.36 5.89
CA ILE A 581 5.38 -10.92 7.13
C ILE A 581 6.43 -10.08 7.87
N SER A 582 6.11 -8.81 8.12
CA SER A 582 6.97 -7.92 8.89
C SER A 582 6.81 -8.19 10.38
N ILE A 583 7.92 -8.17 11.11
CA ILE A 583 7.97 -8.26 12.57
C ILE A 583 8.32 -6.88 13.10
N VAL A 584 7.35 -6.24 13.76
CA VAL A 584 7.48 -4.90 14.32
C VAL A 584 7.67 -5.02 15.82
N ASP A 585 8.66 -4.32 16.36
CA ASP A 585 8.81 -4.07 17.78
C ASP A 585 8.06 -2.77 18.13
N LEU A 586 7.00 -2.89 18.95
CA LEU A 586 6.14 -1.77 19.31
C LEU A 586 6.76 -0.80 20.29
N ASP A 587 7.75 -1.22 21.08
CA ASP A 587 8.49 -0.34 21.98
C ASP A 587 9.49 0.51 21.19
N LEU A 588 10.10 -0.05 20.13
CA LEU A 588 10.99 0.66 19.22
C LEU A 588 10.23 1.42 18.11
N GLY A 589 8.98 1.06 17.84
CA GLY A 589 8.17 1.65 16.78
C GLY A 589 8.73 1.43 15.36
N ARG A 590 9.35 0.27 15.11
CA ARG A 590 9.95 -0.07 13.81
C ARG A 590 9.94 -1.56 13.52
N VAL A 591 10.08 -1.90 12.24
CA VAL A 591 10.37 -3.28 11.83
C VAL A 591 11.77 -3.65 12.31
N VAL A 592 11.87 -4.77 12.99
CA VAL A 592 13.13 -5.34 13.50
C VAL A 592 13.55 -6.60 12.74
N ASP A 593 12.59 -7.29 12.12
CA ASP A 593 12.85 -8.54 11.39
C ASP A 593 11.70 -8.84 10.42
N GLY A 594 11.82 -9.93 9.68
CA GLY A 594 10.78 -10.50 8.84
C GLY A 594 10.74 -12.02 8.96
N VAL A 595 9.58 -12.62 8.78
CA VAL A 595 9.45 -14.06 8.73
C VAL A 595 10.13 -14.59 7.47
N VAL A 596 11.01 -15.56 7.63
CA VAL A 596 11.78 -16.18 6.55
C VAL A 596 10.93 -17.22 5.84
N PHE A 597 10.62 -16.98 4.56
CA PHE A 597 9.85 -17.90 3.72
C PHE A 597 10.75 -18.76 2.85
N PRO A 598 10.43 -20.05 2.66
CA PRO A 598 10.98 -20.82 1.54
C PRO A 598 10.37 -20.31 0.22
N PRO A 599 10.95 -20.63 -0.95
CA PRO A 599 10.33 -20.31 -2.23
C PRO A 599 8.96 -20.97 -2.34
N VAL A 600 7.89 -20.17 -2.36
CA VAL A 600 6.54 -20.71 -2.54
C VAL A 600 6.31 -21.02 -4.01
N GLN A 601 6.27 -22.31 -4.34
CA GLN A 601 6.12 -22.75 -5.73
C GLN A 601 4.71 -22.43 -6.26
N ARG A 602 4.67 -21.85 -7.46
CA ARG A 602 3.42 -21.44 -8.10
C ARG A 602 3.08 -22.41 -9.22
N ASN A 603 2.19 -23.34 -8.97
CA ASN A 603 1.73 -24.29 -9.98
C ASN A 603 0.81 -23.58 -10.98
N GLY A 604 1.40 -22.85 -11.94
CA GLY A 604 0.67 -22.19 -13.02
C GLY A 604 -0.09 -20.91 -12.66
N ALA A 605 0.01 -20.42 -11.41
CA ALA A 605 -0.65 -19.18 -10.99
C ALA A 605 0.13 -17.94 -11.45
N ALA A 606 -0.52 -17.02 -12.13
CA ALA A 606 0.08 -15.76 -12.59
C ALA A 606 0.36 -14.78 -11.42
N ASN A 607 -0.42 -14.86 -10.34
CA ASN A 607 -0.33 -13.95 -9.20
C ASN A 607 0.53 -14.51 -8.07
N PRO A 608 1.21 -13.65 -7.28
CA PRO A 608 1.93 -14.09 -6.10
C PRO A 608 0.99 -14.77 -5.10
N ILE A 609 1.51 -15.77 -4.41
CA ILE A 609 0.88 -16.38 -3.24
C ILE A 609 1.42 -15.63 -2.04
N TYR A 610 0.55 -14.99 -1.28
CA TYR A 610 0.91 -14.08 -0.19
C TYR A 610 0.19 -14.45 1.11
N PRO A 611 0.72 -14.07 2.28
CA PRO A 611 0.02 -14.23 3.56
C PRO A 611 -1.22 -13.32 3.57
N ARG A 612 -2.38 -13.94 3.63
CA ARG A 612 -3.68 -13.26 3.52
C ARG A 612 -4.23 -12.89 4.89
N SER A 613 -4.18 -13.81 5.83
CA SER A 613 -4.77 -13.64 7.15
C SER A 613 -3.86 -14.22 8.22
N LEU A 614 -3.77 -13.54 9.36
CA LEU A 614 -2.85 -13.86 10.45
C LEU A 614 -3.60 -13.94 11.77
N ALA A 615 -3.18 -14.87 12.62
CA ALA A 615 -3.65 -14.95 14.00
C ALA A 615 -2.55 -15.54 14.90
N VAL A 616 -2.39 -15.00 16.10
CA VAL A 616 -1.45 -15.50 17.10
C VAL A 616 -2.21 -16.30 18.14
N GLY A 617 -1.84 -17.54 18.31
CA GLY A 617 -2.28 -18.38 19.42
C GLY A 617 -1.15 -18.61 20.42
N ASN A 618 -1.44 -19.27 21.53
CA ASN A 618 -0.43 -19.64 22.56
C ASN A 618 0.71 -20.50 21.98
N PHE A 619 0.48 -21.19 20.88
CA PHE A 619 1.48 -21.96 20.15
C PHE A 619 2.22 -21.17 19.06
N GLY A 620 2.03 -19.85 19.00
CA GLY A 620 2.69 -18.93 18.07
C GLY A 620 1.83 -18.47 16.90
N LEU A 621 2.47 -17.82 15.93
CA LEU A 621 1.81 -17.24 14.76
C LEU A 621 1.37 -18.34 13.78
N GLN A 622 0.08 -18.34 13.45
CA GLN A 622 -0.53 -19.08 12.37
C GLN A 622 -0.97 -18.09 11.27
N PHE A 623 -0.86 -18.50 10.02
CA PHE A 623 -1.34 -17.66 8.94
C PHE A 623 -1.81 -18.48 7.74
N MET A 624 -2.66 -17.87 6.94
CA MET A 624 -3.22 -18.45 5.74
C MET A 624 -2.69 -17.71 4.52
N MET A 625 -2.18 -18.46 3.56
CA MET A 625 -1.78 -17.95 2.27
C MET A 625 -3.00 -17.75 1.35
N SER A 626 -2.88 -16.87 0.36
CA SER A 626 -3.97 -16.58 -0.59
C SER A 626 -4.45 -17.77 -1.42
N ASN A 627 -3.67 -18.85 -1.49
CA ASN A 627 -4.06 -20.11 -2.11
C ASN A 627 -4.81 -21.08 -1.15
N GLY A 628 -5.05 -20.68 0.10
CA GLY A 628 -5.77 -21.46 1.10
C GLY A 628 -4.91 -22.43 1.91
N SER A 629 -3.60 -22.45 1.69
CA SER A 629 -2.71 -23.25 2.54
C SER A 629 -2.49 -22.58 3.88
N LEU A 630 -2.53 -23.36 4.96
CA LEU A 630 -2.22 -22.89 6.30
C LEU A 630 -0.75 -23.11 6.62
N TRP A 631 -0.16 -22.14 7.28
CA TRP A 631 1.25 -22.11 7.65
C TRP A 631 1.39 -21.68 9.10
N LYS A 632 2.50 -22.07 9.70
CA LYS A 632 2.90 -21.62 11.05
C LYS A 632 4.32 -21.07 11.03
N VAL A 633 4.65 -20.27 12.01
CA VAL A 633 6.02 -19.78 12.22
C VAL A 633 6.64 -20.55 13.37
N VAL A 634 7.82 -21.13 13.11
CA VAL A 634 8.63 -21.82 14.11
C VAL A 634 10.00 -21.15 14.16
N GLY A 635 10.37 -20.62 15.31
CA GLY A 635 11.49 -19.67 15.37
C GLY A 635 11.15 -18.44 14.56
N ASN A 636 11.89 -18.23 13.45
CA ASN A 636 11.63 -17.14 12.49
C ASN A 636 11.28 -17.68 11.08
N GLN A 637 11.02 -18.97 10.94
CA GLN A 637 10.78 -19.61 9.64
C GLN A 637 9.30 -19.93 9.44
N ALA A 638 8.80 -19.61 8.25
CA ALA A 638 7.48 -20.01 7.78
C ALA A 638 7.51 -21.48 7.34
N LEU A 639 6.66 -22.29 7.92
CA LEU A 639 6.51 -23.70 7.59
C LEU A 639 5.05 -24.02 7.24
N PRO A 640 4.79 -24.77 6.15
CA PRO A 640 3.45 -25.26 5.87
C PRO A 640 2.94 -26.10 7.05
N ARG A 641 1.69 -25.86 7.45
CA ARG A 641 1.05 -26.66 8.47
C ARG A 641 0.70 -28.05 7.89
N PRO A 642 1.04 -29.16 8.55
CA PRO A 642 0.63 -30.46 8.11
C PRO A 642 -0.90 -30.63 8.21
N LEU A 643 -1.45 -31.46 7.37
CA LEU A 643 -2.86 -31.85 7.43
C LEU A 643 -3.12 -32.66 8.69
N ASP A 644 -4.34 -32.58 9.23
CA ASP A 644 -4.80 -33.37 10.38
C ASP A 644 -6.21 -33.94 10.13
N SER A 645 -6.85 -34.48 11.14
CA SER A 645 -8.18 -35.11 11.00
C SER A 645 -9.31 -34.12 10.71
N VAL A 646 -9.12 -32.85 11.01
CA VAL A 646 -10.11 -31.77 10.81
C VAL A 646 -9.69 -30.87 9.64
N TYR A 647 -8.43 -30.51 9.56
CA TYR A 647 -7.82 -29.82 8.44
C TYR A 647 -7.25 -30.84 7.46
N THR A 648 -8.08 -31.34 6.56
CA THR A 648 -7.74 -32.47 5.67
C THR A 648 -7.20 -32.06 4.30
N ALA A 649 -7.37 -30.79 3.92
CA ALA A 649 -6.89 -30.23 2.66
C ALA A 649 -6.76 -28.70 2.74
N ALA A 650 -6.02 -28.12 1.80
CA ALA A 650 -5.96 -26.66 1.68
C ALA A 650 -7.37 -26.05 1.54
N LEU A 651 -7.61 -24.95 2.23
CA LEU A 651 -8.90 -24.28 2.24
C LEU A 651 -9.14 -23.60 0.89
N THR A 652 -10.23 -23.94 0.23
CA THR A 652 -10.55 -23.39 -1.09
C THR A 652 -11.20 -22.01 -0.99
N GLY A 653 -11.09 -21.22 -2.05
CA GLY A 653 -11.73 -19.90 -2.14
C GLY A 653 -11.11 -18.84 -1.24
N CYS A 654 -9.85 -18.94 -0.95
CA CYS A 654 -9.14 -18.11 0.02
C CYS A 654 -8.50 -16.79 -0.47
N PRO A 655 -8.89 -16.13 -1.52
CA PRO A 655 -8.86 -14.67 -1.50
C PRO A 655 -9.78 -14.05 -0.44
N ASN A 656 -10.81 -14.79 -0.03
CA ASN A 656 -11.90 -14.30 0.84
C ASN A 656 -11.93 -14.98 2.23
N CYS A 657 -10.83 -15.54 2.69
CA CYS A 657 -10.74 -16.17 4.00
C CYS A 657 -10.36 -15.16 5.09
N GLY A 658 -10.74 -15.45 6.33
CA GLY A 658 -10.37 -14.69 7.50
C GLY A 658 -9.96 -15.58 8.66
N MET A 659 -9.05 -15.10 9.50
CA MET A 659 -8.65 -15.71 10.76
C MET A 659 -8.67 -14.64 11.85
N ILE A 660 -9.04 -15.03 13.05
CA ILE A 660 -8.93 -14.18 14.23
C ILE A 660 -8.60 -15.03 15.47
N SER A 661 -7.73 -14.50 16.32
CA SER A 661 -7.45 -15.08 17.64
C SER A 661 -8.52 -14.67 18.64
N THR A 662 -8.77 -15.53 19.60
CA THR A 662 -9.46 -15.14 20.82
C THR A 662 -8.59 -14.19 21.65
N PRO A 663 -9.18 -13.36 22.51
CA PRO A 663 -8.40 -12.43 23.35
C PRO A 663 -7.38 -13.10 24.28
N GLN A 664 -7.62 -14.36 24.65
CA GLN A 664 -6.71 -15.15 25.48
C GLN A 664 -5.69 -15.97 24.68
N ASN A 665 -5.72 -15.89 23.35
CA ASN A 665 -4.88 -16.65 22.41
C ASN A 665 -5.01 -18.18 22.55
N ASP A 666 -6.08 -18.67 23.16
CA ASP A 666 -6.36 -20.08 23.36
C ASP A 666 -6.97 -20.75 22.12
N PHE A 667 -7.75 -20.00 21.34
CA PHE A 667 -8.32 -20.47 20.08
C PHE A 667 -8.08 -19.50 18.93
N ILE A 668 -8.05 -20.06 17.70
CA ILE A 668 -8.11 -19.30 16.45
C ILE A 668 -9.32 -19.79 15.66
N ILE A 669 -10.12 -18.85 15.20
CA ILE A 669 -11.23 -19.12 14.30
C ILE A 669 -10.78 -18.82 12.88
N VAL A 670 -11.06 -19.73 11.99
CA VAL A 670 -10.78 -19.62 10.56
C VAL A 670 -12.08 -19.77 9.80
N LEU A 671 -12.39 -18.82 8.93
CA LEU A 671 -13.53 -18.92 7.99
C LEU A 671 -12.97 -19.00 6.56
N ASN A 672 -13.31 -20.06 5.84
CA ASN A 672 -12.89 -20.20 4.45
C ASN A 672 -13.90 -19.59 3.47
N GLY A 673 -13.51 -19.50 2.21
CA GLY A 673 -14.32 -18.93 1.14
C GLY A 673 -15.59 -19.71 0.78
N SER A 674 -15.73 -20.94 1.24
CA SER A 674 -16.96 -21.74 1.06
C SER A 674 -17.95 -21.61 2.21
N GLY A 675 -17.62 -20.78 3.23
CA GLY A 675 -18.50 -20.57 4.39
C GLY A 675 -18.31 -21.59 5.50
N THR A 676 -17.28 -22.42 5.43
CA THR A 676 -16.93 -23.38 6.50
C THR A 676 -16.02 -22.69 7.50
N ALA A 677 -16.39 -22.74 8.78
CA ALA A 677 -15.56 -22.31 9.88
C ALA A 677 -14.77 -23.48 10.47
N TYR A 678 -13.59 -23.19 10.96
CA TYR A 678 -12.70 -24.11 11.66
C TYR A 678 -12.30 -23.48 12.98
N VAL A 679 -12.17 -24.31 14.02
CA VAL A 679 -11.61 -23.89 15.31
C VAL A 679 -10.29 -24.62 15.51
N TYR A 680 -9.24 -23.84 15.72
CA TYR A 680 -7.92 -24.31 16.08
C TYR A 680 -7.70 -24.09 17.57
N ASP A 681 -7.35 -25.13 18.29
CA ASP A 681 -6.93 -25.07 19.70
C ASP A 681 -5.44 -24.75 19.73
N ALA A 682 -5.15 -23.53 20.18
CA ALA A 682 -3.78 -23.00 20.21
C ALA A 682 -2.94 -23.56 21.36
N ASN A 683 -3.52 -24.29 22.30
CA ASN A 683 -2.78 -24.98 23.37
C ASN A 683 -2.39 -26.40 22.96
N ALA A 684 -3.20 -27.02 22.11
CA ALA A 684 -2.97 -28.38 21.61
C ALA A 684 -2.28 -28.44 20.23
N ASP A 685 -2.03 -27.30 19.57
CA ASP A 685 -1.51 -27.21 18.19
C ASP A 685 -2.30 -28.05 17.18
N THR A 686 -3.63 -28.08 17.26
CA THR A 686 -4.48 -28.90 16.39
C THR A 686 -5.83 -28.25 16.11
N PHE A 687 -6.42 -28.58 14.95
CA PHE A 687 -7.81 -28.24 14.68
C PHE A 687 -8.74 -29.23 15.41
N VAL A 688 -9.71 -28.67 16.14
CA VAL A 688 -10.63 -29.47 16.97
C VAL A 688 -11.99 -29.69 16.32
N THR A 689 -12.45 -28.77 15.47
CA THR A 689 -13.75 -28.91 14.81
C THR A 689 -13.84 -28.05 13.56
N ASN A 690 -14.73 -28.43 12.67
CA ASN A 690 -15.16 -27.60 11.55
C ASN A 690 -16.66 -27.74 11.33
N ARG A 691 -17.27 -26.69 10.74
CA ARG A 691 -18.69 -26.71 10.41
C ARG A 691 -18.98 -25.76 9.25
N LEU A 692 -19.82 -26.19 8.30
CA LEU A 692 -20.38 -25.29 7.30
C LEU A 692 -21.41 -24.38 7.98
N LEU A 693 -21.06 -23.11 8.19
CA LEU A 693 -21.92 -22.12 8.85
C LEU A 693 -22.70 -21.29 7.83
N ILE A 694 -22.10 -21.00 6.68
CA ILE A 694 -22.68 -20.16 5.63
C ILE A 694 -22.79 -21.01 4.36
N PRO A 695 -23.92 -21.72 4.15
CA PRO A 695 -24.04 -22.67 3.04
C PRO A 695 -24.11 -22.02 1.65
N ALA A 696 -24.41 -20.72 1.58
CA ALA A 696 -24.44 -19.95 0.36
C ALA A 696 -23.57 -18.70 0.53
N PRO A 697 -22.24 -18.82 0.34
CA PRO A 697 -21.33 -17.71 0.57
C PRO A 697 -21.62 -16.55 -0.37
N ILE A 698 -21.59 -15.35 0.17
CA ILE A 698 -21.69 -14.10 -0.58
C ILE A 698 -20.30 -13.82 -1.14
N GLN A 699 -20.20 -13.58 -2.46
CA GLN A 699 -18.91 -13.28 -3.07
C GLN A 699 -18.29 -12.01 -2.46
N GLY A 700 -17.00 -12.11 -2.11
CA GLY A 700 -16.17 -11.04 -1.62
C GLY A 700 -16.02 -11.07 -0.11
N TYR A 701 -16.83 -10.36 0.63
CA TYR A 701 -16.73 -10.22 2.07
C TYR A 701 -17.59 -11.23 2.82
N TYR A 702 -17.00 -11.92 3.79
CA TYR A 702 -17.68 -12.93 4.62
C TYR A 702 -18.14 -12.40 5.98
N GLY A 703 -18.16 -11.08 6.14
CA GLY A 703 -18.56 -10.45 7.38
C GLY A 703 -17.46 -10.39 8.43
N ALA A 704 -17.78 -9.77 9.56
CA ALA A 704 -16.88 -9.63 10.67
C ALA A 704 -16.65 -10.97 11.37
N LEU A 705 -15.41 -11.19 11.79
CA LEU A 705 -15.06 -12.24 12.75
C LEU A 705 -14.74 -11.58 14.08
N GLY A 706 -15.16 -12.20 15.18
CA GLY A 706 -14.87 -11.76 16.54
C GLY A 706 -14.99 -12.89 17.53
N ALA A 707 -14.38 -12.71 18.69
CA ALA A 707 -14.47 -13.65 19.81
C ALA A 707 -14.77 -12.89 21.11
N GLY A 708 -15.67 -13.40 21.91
CA GLY A 708 -15.97 -12.85 23.24
C GLY A 708 -14.73 -12.86 24.15
N PRO A 709 -14.68 -11.96 25.15
CA PRO A 709 -13.49 -11.80 26.00
C PRO A 709 -13.06 -13.07 26.73
N SER A 710 -13.99 -13.93 27.10
CA SER A 710 -13.71 -15.23 27.73
C SER A 710 -13.72 -16.42 26.76
N SER A 711 -13.67 -16.17 25.46
CA SER A 711 -13.76 -17.20 24.39
C SER A 711 -15.08 -18.00 24.44
N SER A 712 -16.10 -17.53 25.11
CA SER A 712 -17.38 -18.22 25.30
C SER A 712 -18.27 -18.23 24.06
N TYR A 713 -18.06 -17.28 23.14
CA TYR A 713 -18.77 -17.17 21.87
C TYR A 713 -17.88 -16.57 20.78
N PHE A 714 -18.26 -16.86 19.55
CA PHE A 714 -17.64 -16.30 18.36
C PHE A 714 -18.69 -15.64 17.48
N LEU A 715 -18.30 -14.56 16.82
CA LEU A 715 -19.09 -13.85 15.80
C LEU A 715 -18.56 -14.26 14.42
N VAL A 716 -19.43 -14.76 13.58
CA VAL A 716 -19.10 -15.18 12.22
C VAL A 716 -20.17 -14.65 11.25
N ASP A 717 -19.89 -13.58 10.52
CA ASP A 717 -20.81 -12.96 9.54
C ASP A 717 -22.27 -12.77 10.08
N GLY A 718 -22.38 -12.24 11.29
CA GLY A 718 -23.67 -12.02 11.95
C GLY A 718 -24.25 -13.25 12.66
N LEU A 719 -23.62 -14.40 12.56
CA LEU A 719 -23.92 -15.57 13.37
C LEU A 719 -23.18 -15.51 14.70
N ILE A 720 -23.83 -15.98 15.75
CA ILE A 720 -23.25 -16.20 17.06
C ILE A 720 -23.11 -17.70 17.26
N VAL A 721 -21.91 -18.18 17.47
CA VAL A 721 -21.62 -19.60 17.67
C VAL A 721 -20.80 -19.80 18.94
N ASN A 722 -20.88 -20.98 19.53
CA ASN A 722 -20.00 -21.39 20.64
C ASN A 722 -18.68 -21.99 20.12
N PRO A 723 -17.71 -22.30 20.98
CA PRO A 723 -16.46 -22.91 20.58
C PRO A 723 -16.58 -24.24 19.81
N SER A 724 -17.69 -24.93 19.93
CA SER A 724 -17.99 -26.14 19.12
C SER A 724 -18.67 -25.81 17.78
N LEU A 725 -18.72 -24.55 17.39
CA LEU A 725 -19.39 -24.03 16.20
C LEU A 725 -20.91 -24.31 16.17
N THR A 726 -21.53 -24.56 17.33
CA THR A 726 -22.97 -24.66 17.43
C THR A 726 -23.56 -23.25 17.43
N THR A 727 -24.54 -23.00 16.57
CA THR A 727 -25.21 -21.72 16.45
C THR A 727 -26.04 -21.42 17.70
N LEU A 728 -25.76 -20.34 18.38
CA LEU A 728 -26.48 -19.83 19.53
C LEU A 728 -27.56 -18.80 19.12
N GLY A 729 -27.29 -18.08 18.06
CA GLY A 729 -28.15 -17.05 17.53
C GLY A 729 -27.61 -16.41 16.28
N GLY A 730 -28.25 -15.34 15.82
CA GLY A 730 -27.73 -14.60 14.69
C GLY A 730 -28.72 -13.67 14.05
N SER A 731 -28.23 -12.92 13.08
CA SER A 731 -28.98 -11.96 12.30
C SER A 731 -29.88 -12.66 11.29
N ALA A 732 -31.09 -12.15 11.13
CA ALA A 732 -31.99 -12.46 10.02
C ALA A 732 -31.67 -11.64 8.76
N SER A 733 -30.42 -11.23 8.57
CA SER A 733 -29.98 -10.35 7.47
C SER A 733 -30.29 -10.92 6.10
N PRO A 734 -30.70 -10.10 5.11
CA PRO A 734 -30.87 -10.56 3.74
C PRO A 734 -29.53 -11.09 3.17
N GLY A 735 -29.54 -12.35 2.77
CA GLY A 735 -28.36 -13.03 2.23
C GLY A 735 -27.67 -14.00 3.19
N ALA A 736 -27.89 -13.91 4.50
CA ALA A 736 -27.76 -15.07 5.36
C ALA A 736 -29.00 -15.95 5.13
N THR A 737 -28.81 -17.24 4.88
CA THR A 737 -29.94 -18.21 4.92
C THR A 737 -30.60 -18.04 6.27
N GLY A 738 -31.83 -17.53 6.28
CA GLY A 738 -32.53 -17.15 7.49
C GLY A 738 -32.42 -18.23 8.56
N ILE A 739 -31.97 -17.85 9.74
CA ILE A 739 -32.05 -18.74 10.90
C ILE A 739 -33.54 -18.91 11.20
N THR A 740 -34.13 -19.94 10.62
CA THR A 740 -35.43 -20.38 11.03
C THR A 740 -35.25 -21.02 12.41
N GLY A 741 -35.87 -20.43 13.42
CA GLY A 741 -35.86 -21.01 14.76
C GLY A 741 -36.31 -22.48 14.72
N GLY A 742 -35.34 -23.39 14.80
CA GLY A 742 -35.56 -24.82 14.72
C GLY A 742 -36.06 -25.38 16.04
N GLY A 743 -37.27 -25.01 16.43
CA GLY A 743 -38.02 -25.70 17.45
C GLY A 743 -39.10 -26.56 16.80
N GLY A 744 -39.09 -27.87 17.02
CA GLY A 744 -40.25 -28.67 16.69
C GLY A 744 -41.53 -28.19 17.44
N PRO A 745 -42.71 -28.61 17.03
CA PRO A 745 -43.95 -28.18 17.72
C PRO A 745 -43.87 -28.47 19.21
N GLY A 746 -43.88 -27.43 20.06
CA GLY A 746 -43.88 -27.52 21.53
C GLY A 746 -42.49 -27.40 22.20
N GLN A 747 -41.42 -27.21 21.46
CA GLN A 747 -40.09 -26.87 22.04
C GLN A 747 -39.81 -25.37 21.88
N PRO A 748 -39.28 -24.70 22.92
CA PRO A 748 -38.87 -23.29 22.78
C PRO A 748 -37.73 -23.18 21.73
N PRO A 749 -37.66 -22.08 20.99
CA PRO A 749 -36.59 -21.85 20.02
C PRO A 749 -35.26 -21.87 20.78
N THR A 750 -34.37 -22.78 20.39
CA THR A 750 -33.03 -22.89 20.98
C THR A 750 -32.04 -21.86 20.40
N ILE A 751 -32.48 -21.02 19.47
CA ILE A 751 -31.63 -20.07 18.72
C ILE A 751 -32.24 -18.67 18.86
N THR A 752 -31.42 -17.73 19.31
CA THR A 752 -31.80 -16.31 19.39
C THR A 752 -31.75 -15.67 18.00
N VAL A 753 -32.90 -15.23 17.50
CA VAL A 753 -33.01 -14.50 16.22
C VAL A 753 -32.94 -13.00 16.49
N ILE A 754 -31.99 -12.32 15.85
CA ILE A 754 -31.80 -10.88 15.94
C ILE A 754 -32.34 -10.23 14.67
N ASN A 755 -33.26 -9.30 14.83
CA ASN A 755 -33.85 -8.59 13.70
C ASN A 755 -32.97 -7.38 13.33
N THR A 756 -32.37 -7.39 12.14
CA THR A 756 -31.58 -6.28 11.61
C THR A 756 -32.40 -5.22 10.87
N GLY A 757 -33.72 -5.37 10.79
CA GLY A 757 -34.57 -4.40 10.11
C GLY A 757 -34.21 -4.18 8.66
N ASN A 758 -33.77 -5.20 7.94
CA ASN A 758 -33.33 -5.11 6.52
C ASN A 758 -31.99 -4.34 6.32
N ARG A 759 -31.08 -4.43 7.29
CA ARG A 759 -29.77 -3.79 7.23
C ARG A 759 -28.66 -4.84 7.11
N ASN A 760 -27.56 -4.45 6.46
CA ASN A 760 -26.34 -5.27 6.36
C ASN A 760 -25.43 -4.99 7.55
N ILE A 761 -24.83 -6.04 8.10
CA ILE A 761 -23.75 -5.92 9.08
C ILE A 761 -22.46 -5.67 8.30
N ALA A 762 -21.83 -4.52 8.54
CA ALA A 762 -20.55 -4.15 7.90
C ALA A 762 -19.37 -4.66 8.70
N THR A 763 -19.43 -4.52 10.02
CA THR A 763 -18.40 -5.05 10.95
C THR A 763 -19.02 -5.29 12.33
N ALA A 764 -18.35 -6.09 13.16
CA ALA A 764 -18.77 -6.34 14.52
C ALA A 764 -17.54 -6.47 15.43
N ALA A 765 -17.71 -6.13 16.70
CA ALA A 765 -16.71 -6.31 17.74
C ALA A 765 -17.38 -6.80 19.04
N PRO A 766 -16.77 -7.73 19.77
CA PRO A 766 -17.24 -8.12 21.10
C PRO A 766 -17.18 -6.94 22.06
N LEU A 767 -18.15 -6.82 22.94
CA LEU A 767 -18.19 -5.82 24.00
C LEU A 767 -17.91 -6.46 25.35
N ASP A 768 -18.64 -7.55 25.65
CA ASP A 768 -18.45 -8.40 26.83
C ASP A 768 -18.95 -9.83 26.53
N ASP A 769 -19.01 -10.71 27.52
CA ASP A 769 -19.47 -12.09 27.34
C ASP A 769 -20.97 -12.23 27.08
N THR A 770 -21.73 -11.14 27.12
CA THR A 770 -23.19 -11.10 26.93
C THR A 770 -23.60 -10.16 25.80
N ARG A 771 -22.74 -9.27 25.37
CA ARG A 771 -23.05 -8.24 24.38
C ARG A 771 -21.93 -8.08 23.36
N PHE A 772 -22.31 -7.68 22.17
CA PHE A 772 -21.38 -7.25 21.15
C PHE A 772 -21.91 -6.01 20.43
N LEU A 773 -21.01 -5.33 19.74
CA LEU A 773 -21.28 -4.16 18.94
C LEU A 773 -21.26 -4.55 17.47
N TRP A 774 -22.22 -4.10 16.70
CA TRP A 774 -22.14 -4.15 15.24
C TRP A 774 -22.40 -2.80 14.60
N LEU A 775 -21.82 -2.64 13.43
CA LEU A 775 -22.05 -1.49 12.58
C LEU A 775 -22.93 -1.94 11.41
N THR A 776 -24.09 -1.33 11.25
CA THR A 776 -25.02 -1.71 10.20
C THR A 776 -25.20 -0.61 9.17
N THR A 777 -25.32 -1.01 7.91
CA THR A 777 -25.60 -0.13 6.79
C THR A 777 -26.89 -0.55 6.10
N PRO A 778 -27.61 0.38 5.44
CA PRO A 778 -28.78 0.03 4.65
C PRO A 778 -28.45 -0.96 3.54
N VAL A 779 -29.37 -1.86 3.22
CA VAL A 779 -29.28 -2.69 2.02
C VAL A 779 -29.54 -1.82 0.80
N ARG A 780 -28.50 -1.50 0.05
CA ARG A 780 -28.60 -0.74 -1.19
C ARG A 780 -28.78 -1.71 -2.36
N GLN A 781 -29.93 -1.66 -3.00
CA GLN A 781 -30.17 -2.40 -4.25
C GLN A 781 -29.59 -1.68 -5.47
N ASN A 782 -29.35 -0.35 -5.36
CA ASN A 782 -28.75 0.45 -6.41
C ASN A 782 -27.98 1.63 -5.82
N ILE A 783 -26.80 1.95 -6.35
CA ILE A 783 -25.93 3.03 -5.91
C ILE A 783 -26.62 4.41 -5.98
N THR A 784 -27.58 4.57 -6.88
CA THR A 784 -28.22 5.85 -7.19
C THR A 784 -29.50 6.14 -6.41
N THR A 785 -30.11 5.15 -5.77
CA THR A 785 -31.35 5.33 -5.00
C THR A 785 -31.09 5.19 -3.51
N VAL A 786 -30.99 6.31 -2.82
CA VAL A 786 -30.93 6.39 -1.36
C VAL A 786 -32.33 6.79 -0.85
N THR A 787 -32.99 5.88 -0.16
CA THR A 787 -34.24 6.22 0.52
C THR A 787 -33.95 6.83 1.89
N ARG A 788 -34.84 7.67 2.37
CA ARG A 788 -34.68 8.68 3.42
C ARG A 788 -34.01 8.22 4.72
N ASP A 789 -34.52 7.21 5.36
CA ASP A 789 -34.03 6.78 6.69
C ASP A 789 -33.08 5.57 6.62
N ASP A 790 -33.00 4.94 5.46
CA ASP A 790 -32.17 3.76 5.23
C ASP A 790 -30.73 4.10 4.85
N SER A 791 -30.38 5.40 4.73
CA SER A 791 -29.06 5.84 4.30
C SER A 791 -28.04 5.95 5.44
N ARG A 792 -28.46 5.83 6.69
CA ARG A 792 -27.61 6.06 7.85
C ARG A 792 -26.90 4.79 8.28
N THR A 793 -25.63 4.93 8.59
CA THR A 793 -24.83 3.90 9.24
C THR A 793 -25.05 3.99 10.75
N THR A 794 -25.52 2.91 11.35
CA THR A 794 -25.83 2.84 12.78
C THR A 794 -24.91 1.90 13.52
N LEU A 795 -24.53 2.31 14.71
CA LEU A 795 -23.80 1.53 15.68
C LEU A 795 -24.79 1.00 16.73
N GLU A 796 -24.83 -0.31 16.92
CA GLU A 796 -25.85 -0.96 17.75
C GLU A 796 -25.20 -1.97 18.70
N ILE A 797 -25.68 -1.98 19.94
CA ILE A 797 -25.30 -2.97 20.96
C ILE A 797 -26.35 -4.09 20.93
N VAL A 798 -25.85 -5.31 20.82
CA VAL A 798 -26.71 -6.51 20.72
C VAL A 798 -26.46 -7.40 21.92
N ASN A 799 -27.55 -7.79 22.57
CA ASN A 799 -27.53 -8.80 23.63
C ASN A 799 -27.61 -10.21 23.04
N ILE A 800 -26.61 -11.04 23.33
CA ILE A 800 -26.49 -12.40 22.77
C ILE A 800 -27.61 -13.32 23.21
N LYS A 801 -28.07 -13.19 24.45
CA LYS A 801 -29.07 -14.08 25.03
C LYS A 801 -30.51 -13.70 24.69
N THR A 802 -30.79 -12.40 24.67
CA THR A 802 -32.16 -11.91 24.44
C THR A 802 -32.42 -11.53 22.98
N GLY A 803 -31.38 -11.28 22.19
CA GLY A 803 -31.47 -10.74 20.85
C GLY A 803 -31.90 -9.27 20.80
N GLU A 804 -31.95 -8.60 21.96
CA GLU A 804 -32.29 -7.19 22.04
C GLU A 804 -31.22 -6.34 21.40
N VAL A 805 -31.62 -5.41 20.53
CA VAL A 805 -30.78 -4.48 19.83
C VAL A 805 -31.01 -3.08 20.37
N GLN A 806 -29.98 -2.46 20.90
CA GLN A 806 -30.02 -1.10 21.39
C GLN A 806 -29.17 -0.20 20.47
N LEU A 807 -29.77 0.87 19.95
CA LEU A 807 -29.02 1.87 19.18
C LEU A 807 -28.00 2.57 20.08
N ALA A 808 -26.72 2.50 19.72
CA ALA A 808 -25.64 3.22 20.37
C ALA A 808 -25.36 4.58 19.72
N GLY A 809 -25.63 4.70 18.43
CA GLY A 809 -25.48 5.98 17.73
C GLY A 809 -25.58 5.87 16.21
N VAL A 810 -25.78 7.02 15.58
CA VAL A 810 -25.60 7.20 14.14
C VAL A 810 -24.18 7.74 13.94
N VAL A 811 -23.40 7.10 13.07
CA VAL A 811 -22.02 7.51 12.80
C VAL A 811 -21.94 8.43 11.59
N PRO A 812 -20.94 9.35 11.53
CA PRO A 812 -20.87 10.35 10.46
C PRO A 812 -20.51 9.79 9.09
N GLU A 813 -19.83 8.65 9.04
CA GLU A 813 -19.35 8.03 7.81
C GLU A 813 -19.65 6.56 7.72
N ASN A 814 -19.70 6.07 6.48
CA ASN A 814 -19.75 4.64 6.21
C ASN A 814 -18.42 3.96 6.55
N PRO A 815 -18.46 2.67 6.93
CA PRO A 815 -17.24 1.88 7.05
C PRO A 815 -16.55 1.74 5.69
N VAL A 816 -15.26 1.37 5.71
CA VAL A 816 -14.49 1.09 4.50
C VAL A 816 -15.15 -0.02 3.68
N VAL A 817 -15.77 -0.98 4.34
CA VAL A 817 -16.55 -2.04 3.69
C VAL A 817 -17.91 -1.51 3.29
N ASN A 818 -18.08 -1.33 1.99
CA ASN A 818 -19.36 -0.96 1.43
C ASN A 818 -20.08 -2.23 0.95
N VAL A 819 -21.19 -2.56 1.57
CA VAL A 819 -22.00 -3.71 1.18
C VAL A 819 -23.09 -3.23 0.22
N PHE A 820 -23.03 -3.66 -1.05
CA PHE A 820 -24.04 -3.35 -2.06
C PHE A 820 -24.85 -4.60 -2.39
N GLY A 821 -26.10 -4.63 -2.01
CA GLY A 821 -26.97 -5.78 -2.26
C GLY A 821 -26.36 -7.07 -1.70
N THR A 822 -26.12 -8.04 -2.57
CA THR A 822 -25.46 -9.31 -2.24
C THR A 822 -23.95 -9.30 -2.51
N THR A 823 -23.40 -8.22 -3.06
CA THR A 823 -21.96 -8.10 -3.35
C THR A 823 -21.25 -7.48 -2.17
N ARG A 824 -20.27 -8.19 -1.64
CA ARG A 824 -19.41 -7.73 -0.55
C ARG A 824 -17.97 -7.65 -1.01
N PHE A 825 -17.25 -6.64 -0.51
CA PHE A 825 -15.83 -6.46 -0.83
C PHE A 825 -14.96 -7.35 0.06
N ASN A 826 -13.86 -7.77 -0.51
CA ASN A 826 -12.87 -8.54 0.19
C ASN A 826 -12.06 -7.65 1.15
N THR A 827 -12.13 -7.93 2.43
CA THR A 827 -11.49 -7.13 3.48
C THR A 827 -11.02 -8.01 4.63
N VAL A 828 -10.30 -7.41 5.57
CA VAL A 828 -9.92 -8.10 6.81
C VAL A 828 -11.13 -8.26 7.74
N PRO A 829 -11.10 -9.24 8.64
CA PRO A 829 -12.20 -9.49 9.57
C PRO A 829 -12.42 -8.34 10.55
N ARG A 830 -11.39 -7.57 10.91
CA ARG A 830 -11.42 -6.59 11.99
C ARG A 830 -11.32 -5.18 11.45
N GLN A 831 -12.41 -4.42 11.51
CA GLN A 831 -12.47 -3.00 11.13
C GLN A 831 -12.99 -2.11 12.26
N MET A 832 -13.29 -2.70 13.39
CA MET A 832 -13.72 -2.04 14.60
C MET A 832 -13.14 -2.75 15.81
N VAL A 833 -12.69 -1.97 16.78
CA VAL A 833 -12.25 -2.44 18.10
C VAL A 833 -12.91 -1.58 19.17
N VAL A 834 -13.08 -2.15 20.36
CA VAL A 834 -13.69 -1.47 21.49
C VAL A 834 -12.71 -1.50 22.66
N ASP A 835 -12.65 -0.43 23.45
CA ASP A 835 -11.86 -0.42 24.68
C ASP A 835 -12.38 -1.45 25.70
N SER A 836 -11.50 -1.91 26.57
CA SER A 836 -11.85 -2.91 27.60
C SER A 836 -12.91 -2.42 28.60
N ALA A 837 -13.08 -1.10 28.72
CA ALA A 837 -14.13 -0.48 29.53
C ALA A 837 -15.50 -0.48 28.83
N GLY A 838 -15.57 -0.82 27.54
CA GLY A 838 -16.80 -0.79 26.76
C GLY A 838 -17.38 0.61 26.58
N THR A 839 -16.53 1.64 26.55
CA THR A 839 -16.94 3.06 26.50
C THR A 839 -16.68 3.72 25.16
N THR A 840 -15.72 3.20 24.39
CA THR A 840 -15.27 3.82 23.14
C THR A 840 -15.05 2.79 22.05
N ALA A 841 -15.62 3.02 20.89
CA ALA A 841 -15.36 2.26 19.67
C ALA A 841 -14.42 3.03 18.74
N TYR A 842 -13.45 2.34 18.20
CA TYR A 842 -12.52 2.81 17.18
C TYR A 842 -12.80 2.06 15.90
N MET A 843 -13.04 2.78 14.79
CA MET A 843 -13.47 2.18 13.52
C MET A 843 -12.69 2.76 12.36
N ILE A 844 -12.36 1.92 11.38
CA ILE A 844 -11.89 2.38 10.09
C ILE A 844 -13.09 2.80 9.25
N THR A 845 -13.10 4.05 8.84
CA THR A 845 -14.13 4.63 7.96
C THR A 845 -13.49 5.19 6.68
N LEU A 846 -14.31 5.69 5.77
CA LEU A 846 -13.87 6.12 4.44
C LEU A 846 -12.77 7.19 4.46
N SER A 847 -12.82 8.11 5.43
CA SER A 847 -11.82 9.18 5.53
C SER A 847 -10.66 8.88 6.47
N GLY A 848 -10.77 7.85 7.33
CA GLY A 848 -9.73 7.55 8.31
C GLY A 848 -10.23 6.80 9.53
N LEU A 849 -9.78 7.21 10.70
CA LEU A 849 -10.19 6.66 12.00
C LEU A 849 -11.40 7.43 12.54
N SER A 850 -12.49 6.73 12.82
CA SER A 850 -13.64 7.26 13.54
C SER A 850 -13.64 6.77 14.99
N VAL A 851 -13.70 7.69 15.93
CA VAL A 851 -13.74 7.43 17.39
C VAL A 851 -15.11 7.79 17.92
N VAL A 852 -15.83 6.81 18.45
CA VAL A 852 -17.25 6.97 18.86
C VAL A 852 -17.43 6.59 20.32
N SER A 853 -18.03 7.48 21.10
CA SER A 853 -18.45 7.18 22.47
C SER A 853 -19.66 6.25 22.49
N LEU A 854 -19.60 5.21 23.31
CA LEU A 854 -20.68 4.22 23.53
C LEU A 854 -21.62 4.60 24.67
N THR A 855 -21.57 5.85 25.13
CA THR A 855 -22.54 6.35 26.12
C THR A 855 -23.98 6.12 25.62
N PRO A 856 -24.87 5.48 26.40
CA PRO A 856 -26.24 5.18 25.96
C PRO A 856 -27.00 6.43 25.50
N LEU A 857 -27.77 6.29 24.43
CA LEU A 857 -28.69 7.34 23.96
C LEU A 857 -29.70 7.70 25.02
N GLY A 858 -30.00 8.98 25.14
CA GLY A 858 -30.95 9.47 26.16
C GLY A 858 -30.31 9.72 27.54
N THR A 859 -29.04 9.33 27.76
CA THR A 859 -28.30 9.79 28.93
C THR A 859 -27.99 11.27 28.77
N ASP A 860 -28.36 12.09 29.73
CA ASP A 860 -27.97 13.50 29.72
C ASP A 860 -26.49 13.63 30.05
N THR A 861 -25.69 13.70 28.98
CA THR A 861 -24.23 13.95 29.00
C THR A 861 -23.91 15.31 28.44
N ARG A 862 -24.89 16.19 28.33
CA ARG A 862 -24.72 17.55 27.82
C ARG A 862 -23.59 18.25 28.54
N PRO A 863 -22.67 18.87 27.82
CA PRO A 863 -21.68 19.74 28.43
C PRO A 863 -22.40 20.88 29.17
N THR A 864 -21.95 21.22 30.34
CA THR A 864 -22.44 22.38 31.06
C THR A 864 -21.27 23.28 31.48
N ILE A 865 -21.36 24.54 31.18
CA ILE A 865 -20.39 25.54 31.62
C ILE A 865 -20.85 26.01 33.00
N ALA A 866 -19.94 26.09 33.97
CA ALA A 866 -20.28 26.53 35.33
C ALA A 866 -20.81 28.01 35.31
N THR A 867 -21.83 28.25 36.12
CA THR A 867 -22.47 29.55 36.15
C THR A 867 -21.64 30.58 36.92
N GLY A 868 -21.75 31.86 36.53
CA GLY A 868 -21.11 33.00 37.20
C GLY A 868 -19.68 33.30 36.68
N SER A 869 -18.99 34.18 37.38
CA SER A 869 -17.69 34.72 36.94
C SER A 869 -16.52 33.73 36.95
N ARG A 870 -16.74 32.52 37.40
CA ARG A 870 -15.75 31.44 37.42
C ARG A 870 -15.94 30.40 36.33
N GLY A 871 -17.02 30.45 35.58
CA GLY A 871 -17.30 29.48 34.51
C GLY A 871 -16.31 29.58 33.34
N ILE A 872 -16.00 30.83 32.92
CA ILE A 872 -14.96 31.12 31.91
C ILE A 872 -14.07 32.20 32.48
N VAL A 873 -12.77 31.93 32.58
CA VAL A 873 -11.79 32.89 33.10
C VAL A 873 -10.53 32.93 32.22
N ASN A 874 -9.84 34.02 32.24
CA ASN A 874 -8.50 34.11 31.69
C ASN A 874 -7.55 33.21 32.51
N SER A 875 -6.79 32.35 31.85
CA SER A 875 -5.94 31.36 32.53
C SER A 875 -4.77 32.00 33.29
N SER A 876 -4.37 33.22 32.94
CA SER A 876 -3.23 33.90 33.55
C SER A 876 -3.56 34.57 34.90
N ASP A 877 -4.80 35.09 35.07
CA ASP A 877 -5.15 35.91 36.24
C ASP A 877 -6.46 35.48 36.91
N GLY A 878 -7.16 34.49 36.37
CA GLY A 878 -8.43 33.97 36.90
C GLY A 878 -9.60 34.93 36.79
N THR A 879 -9.48 36.03 36.02
CA THR A 879 -10.50 37.06 35.84
C THR A 879 -11.29 36.87 34.54
N PRO A 880 -12.51 37.46 34.42
CA PRO A 880 -13.25 37.45 33.18
C PRO A 880 -12.76 38.54 32.20
N ASN A 881 -11.45 38.70 32.06
CA ASN A 881 -10.83 39.71 31.19
C ASN A 881 -10.19 38.99 29.97
N PHE A 882 -10.90 39.05 28.85
CA PHE A 882 -10.51 38.37 27.62
C PHE A 882 -10.04 39.36 26.58
N LYS A 883 -8.93 39.02 25.90
CA LYS A 883 -8.37 39.73 24.75
C LYS A 883 -8.11 38.71 23.62
N PRO A 884 -8.04 39.11 22.35
CA PRO A 884 -7.50 38.24 21.29
C PRO A 884 -6.12 37.71 21.71
N GLY A 885 -5.87 36.38 21.48
CA GLY A 885 -4.66 35.69 21.89
C GLY A 885 -4.64 35.20 23.35
N SER A 886 -5.59 35.61 24.20
CA SER A 886 -5.64 35.16 25.60
C SER A 886 -5.88 33.67 25.71
N PHE A 887 -5.21 33.01 26.66
CA PHE A 887 -5.57 31.67 27.09
C PHE A 887 -6.73 31.73 28.10
N ILE A 888 -7.71 30.88 27.92
CA ILE A 888 -8.90 30.82 28.76
C ILE A 888 -9.05 29.41 29.35
N THR A 889 -9.63 29.39 30.54
CA THR A 889 -10.04 28.17 31.23
C THR A 889 -11.56 28.17 31.37
N ILE A 890 -12.18 27.14 30.83
CA ILE A 890 -13.61 26.87 30.95
C ILE A 890 -13.80 25.75 31.97
N THR A 891 -14.61 25.98 33.00
CA THR A 891 -14.94 24.98 34.02
C THR A 891 -16.40 24.56 33.89
N GLY A 892 -16.68 23.28 34.20
CA GLY A 892 -18.02 22.77 34.02
C GLY A 892 -18.15 21.28 34.31
N THR A 893 -19.12 20.64 33.69
CA THR A 893 -19.30 19.19 33.73
C THR A 893 -19.50 18.63 32.33
N ASN A 894 -19.08 17.39 32.12
CA ASN A 894 -19.17 16.68 30.84
C ASN A 894 -18.59 17.45 29.65
N LEU A 895 -17.57 18.31 29.87
CA LEU A 895 -17.06 19.20 28.83
C LEU A 895 -16.37 18.44 27.70
N ALA A 896 -15.49 17.48 28.02
CA ALA A 896 -14.77 16.68 27.05
C ALA A 896 -14.12 15.44 27.70
N THR A 897 -13.56 14.52 26.94
CA THR A 897 -12.65 13.50 27.47
C THR A 897 -11.27 14.09 27.75
N THR A 898 -10.46 13.40 28.57
CA THR A 898 -9.11 13.88 28.89
C THR A 898 -8.20 13.73 27.68
N ALA A 899 -7.66 14.86 27.24
CA ALA A 899 -6.70 14.91 26.14
C ALA A 899 -5.79 16.16 26.27
N THR A 900 -4.61 16.11 25.66
CA THR A 900 -3.65 17.22 25.65
C THR A 900 -3.10 17.39 24.24
N ALA A 901 -3.19 18.61 23.70
CA ALA A 901 -2.61 18.94 22.41
C ALA A 901 -1.10 19.14 22.51
N ASP A 902 -0.35 18.61 21.57
CA ASP A 902 1.10 18.79 21.40
C ASP A 902 1.47 19.22 19.96
N THR A 903 0.48 19.63 19.18
CA THR A 903 0.66 20.11 17.80
C THR A 903 0.57 21.63 17.73
N ILE A 904 1.25 22.24 16.76
CA ILE A 904 1.18 23.67 16.45
C ILE A 904 0.79 23.81 14.97
N PRO A 905 -0.37 24.45 14.65
CA PRO A 905 -1.34 25.03 15.58
C PRO A 905 -2.09 23.96 16.40
N ALA A 906 -2.57 24.33 17.59
CA ALA A 906 -3.39 23.45 18.40
C ALA A 906 -4.73 23.13 17.69
N PRO A 907 -5.28 21.91 17.86
CA PRO A 907 -6.51 21.49 17.20
C PRO A 907 -7.72 22.27 17.74
N THR A 908 -8.73 22.43 16.91
CA THR A 908 -10.02 23.03 17.32
C THR A 908 -11.01 22.00 17.89
N VAL A 909 -10.73 20.72 17.70
CA VAL A 909 -11.47 19.59 18.30
C VAL A 909 -10.48 18.78 19.12
N LEU A 910 -10.75 18.62 20.41
CA LEU A 910 -9.92 17.84 21.33
C LEU A 910 -10.80 17.21 22.39
N GLY A 911 -10.51 15.99 22.80
CA GLY A 911 -11.34 15.29 23.77
C GLY A 911 -12.78 15.02 23.30
N GLY A 912 -12.99 14.96 21.99
CA GLY A 912 -14.30 14.78 21.36
C GLY A 912 -15.22 16.01 21.41
N SER A 913 -14.69 17.18 21.79
CA SER A 913 -15.46 18.43 21.90
C SER A 913 -14.72 19.60 21.26
N CYS A 914 -15.45 20.65 20.92
CA CYS A 914 -14.89 21.94 20.55
C CYS A 914 -15.49 23.06 21.42
N VAL A 915 -14.85 24.21 21.42
CA VAL A 915 -15.34 25.46 21.98
C VAL A 915 -15.52 26.44 20.84
N THR A 916 -16.70 27.04 20.75
CA THR A 916 -16.97 28.04 19.71
C THR A 916 -17.28 29.40 20.33
N PHE A 917 -16.78 30.48 19.64
CA PHE A 917 -17.14 31.84 19.88
C PHE A 917 -18.07 32.29 18.74
N GLY A 918 -19.36 32.19 18.95
CA GLY A 918 -20.33 32.19 17.87
C GLY A 918 -20.16 30.94 17.02
N ASP A 919 -19.85 31.08 15.73
CA ASP A 919 -19.57 29.93 14.83
C ASP A 919 -18.07 29.69 14.58
N ILE A 920 -17.18 30.32 15.35
CA ILE A 920 -15.74 30.19 15.21
C ILE A 920 -15.22 29.22 16.25
N ALA A 921 -14.78 28.05 15.84
CA ALA A 921 -14.10 27.10 16.72
C ALA A 921 -12.68 27.59 17.07
N VAL A 922 -12.32 27.43 18.35
CA VAL A 922 -11.06 27.98 18.89
C VAL A 922 -10.06 26.86 19.20
N PRO A 923 -8.74 27.13 19.13
CA PRO A 923 -7.71 26.15 19.49
C PRO A 923 -7.83 25.67 20.93
N LEU A 924 -7.74 24.35 21.14
CA LEU A 924 -7.80 23.68 22.42
C LEU A 924 -6.45 23.13 22.82
N LEU A 925 -6.06 23.31 24.09
CA LEU A 925 -4.76 22.89 24.60
C LEU A 925 -4.88 21.66 25.50
N VAL A 926 -5.82 21.69 26.46
CA VAL A 926 -6.08 20.60 27.40
C VAL A 926 -7.57 20.47 27.61
N THR A 927 -8.03 19.24 27.65
CA THR A 927 -9.45 18.93 27.90
C THR A 927 -9.58 17.88 29.00
N SER A 928 -10.69 17.95 29.71
CA SER A 928 -11.15 16.94 30.69
C SER A 928 -12.66 17.06 30.87
N LYS A 929 -13.24 16.17 31.68
CA LYS A 929 -14.69 16.24 32.00
C LYS A 929 -15.06 17.52 32.73
N GLY A 930 -14.15 18.10 33.49
CA GLY A 930 -14.40 19.28 34.33
C GLY A 930 -13.81 20.58 33.83
N GLN A 931 -12.92 20.53 32.83
CA GLN A 931 -12.14 21.69 32.42
C GLN A 931 -11.71 21.59 30.96
N ILE A 932 -11.74 22.75 30.28
CA ILE A 932 -11.12 22.94 28.97
C ILE A 932 -10.20 24.15 29.04
N GLN A 933 -8.98 24.06 28.52
CA GLN A 933 -8.10 25.19 28.23
C GLN A 933 -8.09 25.45 26.73
N ALA A 934 -8.36 26.70 26.35
CA ALA A 934 -8.46 27.14 24.96
C ALA A 934 -7.76 28.47 24.75
N GLN A 935 -7.49 28.80 23.49
CA GLN A 935 -6.94 30.09 23.12
C GLN A 935 -7.98 30.90 22.35
N VAL A 936 -8.21 32.15 22.76
CA VAL A 936 -9.03 33.10 21.99
C VAL A 936 -8.27 33.45 20.70
N PRO A 937 -8.82 33.28 19.50
CA PRO A 937 -8.11 33.56 18.28
C PRO A 937 -7.65 35.03 18.20
N ASP A 938 -6.44 35.27 17.69
CA ASP A 938 -5.91 36.60 17.47
C ASP A 938 -6.77 37.42 16.49
N THR A 939 -7.48 36.74 15.62
CA THR A 939 -8.37 37.30 14.61
C THR A 939 -9.77 37.61 15.13
N LEU A 940 -10.11 37.19 16.37
CA LEU A 940 -11.45 37.42 16.92
C LEU A 940 -11.65 38.91 17.21
N PRO A 941 -12.67 39.58 16.62
CA PRO A 941 -12.90 41.00 16.86
C PRO A 941 -13.31 41.27 18.31
N PRO A 942 -12.92 42.43 18.89
CA PRO A 942 -13.44 42.85 20.18
C PRO A 942 -14.96 42.99 20.15
N GLY A 943 -15.63 42.63 21.25
CA GLY A 943 -17.08 42.70 21.36
C GLY A 943 -17.65 41.55 22.19
N THR A 944 -18.95 41.43 22.14
CA THR A 944 -19.71 40.39 22.85
C THR A 944 -19.80 39.16 21.99
N HIS A 945 -19.41 38.03 22.56
CA HIS A 945 -19.43 36.72 21.88
C HIS A 945 -20.19 35.70 22.72
N VAL A 946 -20.88 34.83 22.03
CA VAL A 946 -21.55 33.66 22.61
C VAL A 946 -20.53 32.52 22.61
N VAL A 947 -20.30 31.91 23.77
CA VAL A 947 -19.43 30.76 23.92
C VAL A 947 -20.25 29.50 24.18
N GLU A 948 -20.01 28.47 23.44
CA GLU A 948 -20.61 27.15 23.61
C GLU A 948 -19.55 26.07 23.59
N VAL A 949 -19.72 25.03 24.39
CA VAL A 949 -19.00 23.77 24.29
C VAL A 949 -19.89 22.78 23.55
N ARG A 950 -19.41 22.29 22.41
CA ARG A 950 -20.16 21.37 21.54
C ARG A 950 -19.44 20.04 21.52
N SER A 951 -20.16 18.98 21.91
CA SER A 951 -19.60 17.63 21.96
C SER A 951 -19.93 16.86 20.68
N LEU A 952 -18.92 16.66 19.84
CA LEU A 952 -19.03 15.75 18.70
C LEU A 952 -19.13 14.28 19.12
N ALA A 953 -18.58 13.94 20.28
CA ALA A 953 -18.61 12.58 20.82
C ALA A 953 -20.01 12.12 21.19
N THR A 954 -20.84 13.01 21.72
CA THR A 954 -22.21 12.70 22.22
C THR A 954 -23.31 13.38 21.43
N ALA A 955 -22.96 14.26 20.48
CA ALA A 955 -23.90 15.09 19.70
C ALA A 955 -24.80 15.97 20.60
N GLN A 956 -24.20 16.62 21.60
CA GLN A 956 -24.89 17.50 22.56
C GLN A 956 -24.10 18.78 22.77
N ASP A 957 -24.82 19.92 22.90
CA ASP A 957 -24.25 21.24 23.08
C ASP A 957 -24.58 21.81 24.47
N SER A 958 -23.67 22.64 25.00
CA SER A 958 -23.93 23.37 26.24
C SER A 958 -24.95 24.49 26.03
N ASP A 959 -25.56 24.98 27.12
CA ASP A 959 -26.23 26.26 27.06
C ASP A 959 -25.21 27.37 26.72
N PRO A 960 -25.63 28.39 25.96
CA PRO A 960 -24.77 29.50 25.53
C PRO A 960 -24.38 30.39 26.70
N VAL A 961 -23.12 30.79 26.81
CA VAL A 961 -22.60 31.76 27.79
C VAL A 961 -22.03 32.96 27.05
N THR A 962 -22.45 34.15 27.46
CA THR A 962 -22.01 35.40 26.83
C THR A 962 -20.78 35.94 27.56
N ILE A 963 -19.72 36.26 26.81
CA ILE A 963 -18.52 36.94 27.31
C ILE A 963 -18.20 38.18 26.45
N THR A 964 -17.38 39.06 26.99
CA THR A 964 -16.90 40.25 26.27
C THR A 964 -15.40 40.18 26.05
N VAL A 965 -14.98 40.22 24.79
CA VAL A 965 -13.58 40.28 24.37
C VAL A 965 -13.19 41.75 24.21
N ARG A 966 -12.16 42.17 24.91
CA ARG A 966 -11.65 43.58 24.89
C ARG A 966 -10.63 43.77 23.78
N PRO A 967 -10.41 44.99 23.29
CA PRO A 967 -9.35 45.29 22.33
C PRO A 967 -7.95 44.90 22.85
N SER A 968 -7.07 44.53 21.92
CA SER A 968 -5.65 44.27 22.18
C SER A 968 -4.93 45.61 22.38
N GLY A 969 -5.04 46.24 23.51
CA GLY A 969 -4.33 47.49 23.77
C GLY A 969 -4.78 48.12 25.09
N ASN A 970 -3.80 48.45 25.93
CA ASN A 970 -3.77 49.00 27.28
C ASN A 970 -4.25 48.14 28.43
#